data_5f43691728b125aef75c9e491ca919e8
#
_entry.id   5f43691728b125aef75c9e491ca919e8
#
_cell.length_a   1.000
_cell.length_b   1.000
_cell.length_c   1.000
_cell.angle_alpha   90.00
_cell.angle_beta   90.00
_cell.angle_gamma   90.00
#
_symmetry.space_group_name_H-M   'P 1'
#
loop_
_entity.id
_entity.type
_entity.pdbx_description
1 polymer ?
#
loop_
_entity_poly.entity_id
_entity_poly.type
_entity_poly.pdbx_seq_one_letter_code
_entity_poly.pdbx_strand_id
1 'polypeptide(L)'
;MVGMIKKEDVEKVRAAADLYDIVSATVTLKPSGTGTFVGLCPFHDEKTGSFNVRPSLGVWHCFGCGLGGDVFKYVEQSENIDFREAVELLADKYHIELHYENSGNGTNRENTGSKRTRLLEACEEAQRFFVSQILTKEALPARKLLGGRNFSQADCERFGCGYAPQGWDNLVRHLASKGFTQKEILDAGLARQGQRGIYDYFRGRVTWPIRDSTGRTLGFGARKLYEDDQIAAKYINTPDTQLYRKTQVLYGIDLAKSAIVKKRQVVIVEGYTDVMAMHLAGIDTAIATCGTAFGAEHAKIVRRLIADDSLGAVQLVGPLKVKDQPLSSRIVFTFDGDAAGQKAALHAFGLDSAFLSQTFVAVADDNLDPCDLRIERGNEAVRSLIARAKPLYDFVIDAAISRFDLTYTPGQVGAMKAVAPLVAQIRDRSLWDAYARKSAGRIGVDLEVMRREVMNARRQMHVRDEDAYAPKRRFERDEPRVEPGTNPYANPATRKALERRDAAEQAYFKIDDAVFIAEQQFMAVLIQVPRAIDRTMFGQLTIDHFMTSVFRTLFQAIAAAGGLPSDDTPQGLWMHNLTKAGGPMLNQVINELAVMPLPLPGDDGGNGAQPPQSNVPGGVGGGAAAVQLRPATPEEQRYATELLTRLLDMGFMRQIGLAKRRMAQLPDGEEKITLLGQITRMETARKDLQAQIYGNTVG
;
A
#
# COMPACT_ATOMS: atom_id res chain seq x y z
N MET A 1 -23.34 22.98 -12.80
CA MET A 1 -22.26 22.03 -13.17
C MET A 1 -20.97 22.66 -12.69
N VAL A 2 -20.17 21.92 -11.98
CA VAL A 2 -18.87 22.39 -11.46
C VAL A 2 -17.90 22.41 -12.64
N GLY A 3 -17.15 23.51 -12.89
CA GLY A 3 -16.23 23.66 -14.02
C GLY A 3 -15.15 22.54 -14.03
N MET A 4 -14.68 22.13 -15.21
CA MET A 4 -13.55 21.22 -15.34
C MET A 4 -12.24 21.93 -15.03
N ILE A 5 -11.29 21.24 -14.37
CA ILE A 5 -9.95 21.76 -14.16
C ILE A 5 -9.25 21.87 -15.52
N LYS A 6 -8.56 23.00 -15.77
CA LYS A 6 -7.82 23.16 -17.03
C LYS A 6 -6.76 22.09 -17.19
N LYS A 7 -6.64 21.52 -18.39
CA LYS A 7 -5.68 20.44 -18.69
C LYS A 7 -4.24 20.83 -18.38
N GLU A 8 -3.88 22.10 -18.60
CA GLU A 8 -2.55 22.64 -18.32
C GLU A 8 -2.20 22.53 -16.83
N ASP A 9 -3.17 22.80 -15.93
CA ASP A 9 -2.93 22.72 -14.49
C ASP A 9 -2.87 21.26 -14.02
N VAL A 10 -3.66 20.35 -14.60
CA VAL A 10 -3.53 18.92 -14.35
C VAL A 10 -2.13 18.41 -14.71
N GLU A 11 -1.58 18.86 -15.85
CA GLU A 11 -0.21 18.47 -16.25
C GLU A 11 0.87 19.10 -15.36
N LYS A 12 0.67 20.33 -14.87
CA LYS A 12 1.58 20.93 -13.87
C LYS A 12 1.59 20.12 -12.57
N VAL A 13 0.41 19.71 -12.08
CA VAL A 13 0.29 18.87 -10.88
C VAL A 13 0.97 17.52 -11.10
N ARG A 14 0.74 16.90 -12.26
CA ARG A 14 1.39 15.63 -12.64
C ARG A 14 2.92 15.75 -12.64
N ALA A 15 3.44 16.81 -13.22
CA ALA A 15 4.89 17.05 -13.32
C ALA A 15 5.54 17.34 -11.95
N ALA A 16 4.80 17.98 -11.04
CA ALA A 16 5.29 18.30 -9.70
C ALA A 16 5.18 17.14 -8.70
N ALA A 17 4.24 16.21 -8.94
CA ALA A 17 3.94 15.12 -8.03
C ALA A 17 4.94 13.97 -8.20
N ASP A 18 5.86 13.80 -7.23
CA ASP A 18 6.76 12.65 -7.20
C ASP A 18 6.01 11.41 -6.72
N LEU A 19 5.90 10.41 -7.61
CA LEU A 19 5.21 9.15 -7.32
C LEU A 19 5.91 8.34 -6.21
N TYR A 20 7.25 8.38 -6.14
CA TYR A 20 7.99 7.70 -5.08
C TYR A 20 7.65 8.28 -3.71
N ASP A 21 7.69 9.60 -3.57
CA ASP A 21 7.39 10.28 -2.31
C ASP A 21 5.96 10.04 -1.85
N ILE A 22 5.01 10.01 -2.79
CA ILE A 22 3.59 9.79 -2.49
C ILE A 22 3.37 8.35 -2.04
N VAL A 23 3.89 7.38 -2.75
CA VAL A 23 3.74 5.94 -2.44
C VAL A 23 4.50 5.59 -1.17
N SER A 24 5.74 6.05 -1.01
CA SER A 24 6.57 5.78 0.18
C SER A 24 5.96 6.35 1.47
N ALA A 25 4.97 7.24 1.35
CA ALA A 25 4.19 7.72 2.48
C ALA A 25 3.40 6.59 3.18
N THR A 26 3.01 5.56 2.48
CA THR A 26 2.16 4.47 2.99
C THR A 26 2.72 3.08 2.78
N VAL A 27 3.69 2.91 1.87
CA VAL A 27 4.29 1.63 1.48
C VAL A 27 5.80 1.71 1.58
N THR A 28 6.43 0.75 2.24
CA THR A 28 7.90 0.63 2.20
C THR A 28 8.33 0.06 0.87
N LEU A 29 9.06 0.86 0.11
CA LEU A 29 9.57 0.51 -1.21
C LEU A 29 11.04 0.07 -1.12
N LYS A 30 11.37 -1.04 -1.79
CA LYS A 30 12.74 -1.57 -1.94
C LYS A 30 13.17 -1.44 -3.40
N PRO A 31 14.43 -1.11 -3.70
CA PRO A 31 14.94 -1.14 -5.07
C PRO A 31 14.80 -2.55 -5.67
N SER A 32 14.34 -2.62 -6.93
CA SER A 32 14.18 -3.86 -7.69
C SER A 32 14.53 -3.61 -9.15
N GLY A 33 15.80 -3.85 -9.50
CA GLY A 33 16.32 -3.53 -10.85
C GLY A 33 16.54 -2.03 -11.09
N THR A 34 16.78 -1.66 -12.34
CA THR A 34 17.18 -0.30 -12.72
C THR A 34 16.00 0.68 -12.66
N GLY A 35 15.92 1.46 -11.57
CA GLY A 35 14.94 2.55 -11.41
C GLY A 35 13.51 2.08 -11.09
N THR A 36 13.33 0.81 -10.75
CA THR A 36 12.08 0.24 -10.28
C THR A 36 12.16 -0.03 -8.79
N PHE A 37 11.06 0.16 -8.08
CA PHE A 37 10.91 -0.14 -6.66
C PHE A 37 9.77 -1.11 -6.45
N VAL A 38 9.89 -2.01 -5.49
CA VAL A 38 8.87 -2.99 -5.14
C VAL A 38 8.46 -2.88 -3.69
N GLY A 39 7.17 -3.08 -3.41
CA GLY A 39 6.61 -3.11 -2.05
C GLY A 39 5.39 -4.02 -1.97
N LEU A 40 4.80 -4.12 -0.77
CA LEU A 40 3.51 -4.78 -0.58
C LEU A 40 2.39 -3.86 -1.09
N CYS A 41 1.47 -4.45 -1.85
CA CYS A 41 0.37 -3.70 -2.44
C CYS A 41 -0.55 -3.08 -1.37
N PRO A 42 -0.88 -1.78 -1.47
CA PRO A 42 -1.83 -1.16 -0.55
C PRO A 42 -3.30 -1.53 -0.84
N PHE A 43 -3.60 -2.16 -1.97
CA PHE A 43 -4.95 -2.37 -2.46
C PHE A 43 -5.46 -3.82 -2.33
N HIS A 44 -4.56 -4.79 -2.07
CA HIS A 44 -4.94 -6.18 -1.78
C HIS A 44 -4.00 -6.82 -0.76
N ASP A 45 -4.43 -7.92 -0.15
CA ASP A 45 -3.60 -8.66 0.80
C ASP A 45 -2.63 -9.58 0.07
N GLU A 46 -1.32 -9.39 0.33
CA GLU A 46 -0.27 -10.24 -0.21
C GLU A 46 0.87 -10.44 0.80
N LYS A 47 1.64 -11.50 0.60
CA LYS A 47 2.79 -11.86 1.46
C LYS A 47 4.14 -11.62 0.80
N THR A 48 4.16 -11.50 -0.52
CA THR A 48 5.33 -11.19 -1.34
C THR A 48 5.05 -9.90 -2.09
N GLY A 49 6.03 -9.02 -2.15
CA GLY A 49 5.87 -7.74 -2.84
C GLY A 49 5.63 -7.94 -4.33
N SER A 50 4.46 -7.54 -4.80
CA SER A 50 4.09 -7.52 -6.22
C SER A 50 3.75 -6.12 -6.74
N PHE A 51 3.78 -5.13 -5.85
CA PHE A 51 3.49 -3.73 -6.16
C PHE A 51 4.76 -3.03 -6.63
N ASN A 52 4.85 -2.76 -7.93
CA ASN A 52 6.01 -2.16 -8.57
C ASN A 52 5.75 -0.70 -8.90
N VAL A 53 6.74 0.15 -8.61
CA VAL A 53 6.70 1.60 -8.86
C VAL A 53 7.92 2.00 -9.68
N ARG A 54 7.70 2.75 -10.75
CA ARG A 54 8.76 3.32 -11.57
C ARG A 54 8.60 4.85 -11.64
N PRO A 55 9.24 5.58 -10.73
CA PRO A 55 9.08 7.03 -10.60
C PRO A 55 9.47 7.78 -11.86
N SER A 56 10.54 7.35 -12.56
CA SER A 56 11.00 7.97 -13.80
C SER A 56 9.96 7.96 -14.91
N LEU A 57 9.06 6.99 -14.92
CA LEU A 57 7.94 6.89 -15.87
C LEU A 57 6.62 7.43 -15.29
N GLY A 58 6.59 7.75 -13.99
CA GLY A 58 5.39 8.20 -13.29
C GLY A 58 4.29 7.13 -13.18
N VAL A 59 4.64 5.85 -13.22
CA VAL A 59 3.68 4.73 -13.24
C VAL A 59 3.95 3.72 -12.13
N TRP A 60 2.88 3.03 -11.73
CA TRP A 60 2.92 1.89 -10.85
C TRP A 60 2.01 0.78 -11.38
N HIS A 61 2.34 -0.46 -11.03
CA HIS A 61 1.54 -1.63 -11.34
C HIS A 61 1.73 -2.72 -10.29
N CYS A 62 0.65 -3.38 -9.91
CA CYS A 62 0.66 -4.53 -9.01
C CYS A 62 0.41 -5.82 -9.80
N PHE A 63 1.39 -6.71 -9.86
CA PHE A 63 1.25 -8.00 -10.53
C PHE A 63 0.34 -9.00 -9.78
N GLY A 64 0.01 -8.71 -8.51
CA GLY A 64 -0.89 -9.55 -7.72
C GLY A 64 -2.36 -9.31 -8.01
N CYS A 65 -2.82 -8.04 -8.01
CA CYS A 65 -4.22 -7.70 -8.25
C CYS A 65 -4.49 -7.07 -9.62
N GLY A 66 -3.45 -6.84 -10.43
CA GLY A 66 -3.56 -6.25 -11.77
C GLY A 66 -3.89 -4.75 -11.79
N LEU A 67 -3.98 -4.08 -10.65
CA LEU A 67 -4.18 -2.63 -10.60
C LEU A 67 -2.91 -1.89 -10.99
N GLY A 68 -3.05 -0.80 -11.73
CA GLY A 68 -1.95 0.05 -12.13
C GLY A 68 -2.42 1.44 -12.57
N GLY A 69 -1.49 2.38 -12.70
CA GLY A 69 -1.81 3.74 -13.11
C GLY A 69 -0.69 4.73 -12.87
N ASP A 70 -1.04 6.01 -12.94
CA ASP A 70 -0.20 7.14 -12.60
C ASP A 70 -0.39 7.60 -11.14
N VAL A 71 0.18 8.74 -10.80
CA VAL A 71 0.09 9.33 -9.46
C VAL A 71 -1.36 9.66 -9.07
N PHE A 72 -2.19 10.14 -10.00
CA PHE A 72 -3.59 10.42 -9.72
C PHE A 72 -4.34 9.15 -9.41
N LYS A 73 -4.14 8.11 -10.24
CA LYS A 73 -4.79 6.81 -10.00
C LYS A 73 -4.39 6.18 -8.68
N TYR A 74 -3.14 6.36 -8.25
CA TYR A 74 -2.71 5.93 -6.93
C TYR A 74 -3.48 6.66 -5.82
N VAL A 75 -3.58 7.99 -5.91
CA VAL A 75 -4.26 8.80 -4.90
C VAL A 75 -5.78 8.54 -4.90
N GLU A 76 -6.40 8.37 -6.07
CA GLU A 76 -7.81 7.94 -6.18
C GLU A 76 -8.07 6.65 -5.37
N GLN A 77 -7.22 5.64 -5.55
CA GLN A 77 -7.39 4.34 -4.91
C GLN A 77 -7.01 4.36 -3.42
N SER A 78 -5.94 5.06 -3.05
CA SER A 78 -5.45 5.08 -1.67
C SER A 78 -6.33 5.92 -0.74
N GLU A 79 -6.90 7.00 -1.26
CA GLU A 79 -7.74 7.95 -0.51
C GLU A 79 -9.25 7.70 -0.74
N ASN A 80 -9.60 6.79 -1.69
CA ASN A 80 -10.98 6.51 -2.10
C ASN A 80 -11.75 7.79 -2.51
N ILE A 81 -11.14 8.56 -3.41
CA ILE A 81 -11.63 9.82 -3.96
C ILE A 81 -11.68 9.74 -5.47
N ASP A 82 -12.37 10.69 -6.11
CA ASP A 82 -12.41 10.77 -7.58
C ASP A 82 -11.16 11.45 -8.18
N PHE A 83 -11.04 11.41 -9.51
CA PHE A 83 -9.90 12.00 -10.24
C PHE A 83 -9.73 13.49 -9.94
N ARG A 84 -10.82 14.22 -9.90
CA ARG A 84 -10.80 15.66 -9.64
C ARG A 84 -10.29 15.96 -8.24
N GLU A 85 -10.82 15.25 -7.25
CA GLU A 85 -10.40 15.34 -5.86
C GLU A 85 -8.92 14.96 -5.69
N ALA A 86 -8.42 13.97 -6.44
CA ALA A 86 -7.02 13.59 -6.45
C ALA A 86 -6.12 14.71 -7.03
N VAL A 87 -6.55 15.36 -8.12
CA VAL A 87 -5.83 16.52 -8.68
C VAL A 87 -5.81 17.70 -7.70
N GLU A 88 -6.95 18.03 -7.10
CA GLU A 88 -7.07 19.11 -6.12
C GLU A 88 -6.18 18.86 -4.88
N LEU A 89 -6.17 17.63 -4.36
CA LEU A 89 -5.36 17.23 -3.21
C LEU A 89 -3.86 17.33 -3.50
N LEU A 90 -3.43 16.90 -4.68
CA LEU A 90 -2.03 17.02 -5.07
C LEU A 90 -1.63 18.45 -5.39
N ALA A 91 -2.52 19.24 -6.00
CA ALA A 91 -2.30 20.66 -6.26
C ALA A 91 -2.07 21.43 -4.95
N ASP A 92 -2.88 21.17 -3.93
CA ASP A 92 -2.71 21.74 -2.59
C ASP A 92 -1.36 21.34 -1.96
N LYS A 93 -1.02 20.03 -2.00
CA LYS A 93 0.26 19.51 -1.48
C LYS A 93 1.48 20.16 -2.12
N TYR A 94 1.43 20.44 -3.42
CA TYR A 94 2.54 21.04 -4.18
C TYR A 94 2.38 22.56 -4.42
N HIS A 95 1.39 23.20 -3.77
CA HIS A 95 1.09 24.64 -3.85
C HIS A 95 0.89 25.13 -5.28
N ILE A 96 0.14 24.36 -6.09
CA ILE A 96 -0.19 24.67 -7.48
C ILE A 96 -1.60 25.26 -7.53
N GLU A 97 -1.74 26.47 -8.07
CA GLU A 97 -3.03 27.12 -8.30
C GLU A 97 -3.77 26.45 -9.46
N LEU A 98 -5.01 26.04 -9.23
CA LEU A 98 -5.87 25.41 -10.22
C LEU A 98 -6.84 26.41 -10.84
N HIS A 99 -6.91 26.41 -12.18
CA HIS A 99 -7.88 27.17 -12.92
C HIS A 99 -8.98 26.27 -13.50
N TYR A 100 -10.22 26.75 -13.44
CA TYR A 100 -11.39 26.00 -13.90
C TYR A 100 -11.95 26.62 -15.20
N GLU A 101 -12.37 25.77 -16.14
CA GLU A 101 -13.04 26.22 -17.36
C GLU A 101 -14.41 26.78 -16.99
N ASN A 102 -14.69 28.02 -17.43
CA ASN A 102 -15.93 28.72 -17.15
C ASN A 102 -17.12 28.07 -17.87
N SER A 103 -18.00 27.40 -17.13
CA SER A 103 -19.38 27.20 -17.56
C SER A 103 -20.13 28.51 -17.24
N GLY A 104 -20.47 29.31 -18.28
CA GLY A 104 -21.07 30.63 -18.13
C GLY A 104 -22.25 30.66 -17.17
N ASN A 105 -22.14 31.37 -16.12
CA ASN A 105 -22.99 32.39 -15.51
C ASN A 105 -22.43 32.75 -14.13
N GLY A 106 -22.11 34.02 -13.98
CA GLY A 106 -21.47 34.54 -12.78
C GLY A 106 -22.32 34.39 -11.52
N THR A 107 -21.71 33.86 -10.50
CA THR A 107 -21.80 34.31 -9.11
C THR A 107 -20.60 33.77 -8.39
N ASN A 108 -19.88 34.63 -7.67
CA ASN A 108 -18.76 34.36 -6.79
C ASN A 108 -18.80 32.95 -6.17
N ARG A 109 -17.88 32.07 -6.57
CA ARG A 109 -17.50 30.88 -5.83
C ARG A 109 -15.98 30.79 -5.77
N GLU A 110 -15.45 31.67 -4.94
CA GLU A 110 -14.16 31.45 -4.29
C GLU A 110 -14.26 30.19 -3.43
N ASN A 111 -13.28 29.29 -3.57
CA ASN A 111 -13.06 28.10 -2.73
C ASN A 111 -14.17 27.03 -2.65
N THR A 112 -14.33 26.25 -3.70
CA THR A 112 -14.85 24.89 -3.56
C THR A 112 -13.70 23.89 -3.68
N GLY A 113 -12.84 23.83 -2.66
CA GLY A 113 -12.01 22.64 -2.40
C GLY A 113 -12.91 21.42 -2.30
N SER A 114 -12.39 20.23 -2.58
CA SER A 114 -13.19 19.02 -2.45
C SER A 114 -13.76 18.91 -1.04
N LYS A 115 -14.91 18.28 -0.90
CA LYS A 115 -15.56 18.09 0.42
C LYS A 115 -14.57 17.51 1.44
N ARG A 116 -13.70 16.58 1.02
CA ARG A 116 -12.68 15.96 1.87
C ARG A 116 -11.64 16.98 2.34
N THR A 117 -11.14 17.82 1.43
CA THR A 117 -10.17 18.88 1.76
C THR A 117 -10.75 19.84 2.78
N ARG A 118 -12.02 20.27 2.60
CA ARG A 118 -12.71 21.14 3.56
C ARG A 118 -12.84 20.51 4.95
N LEU A 119 -13.12 19.20 5.01
CA LEU A 119 -13.18 18.48 6.29
C LEU A 119 -11.80 18.40 6.96
N LEU A 120 -10.72 18.16 6.20
CA LEU A 120 -9.35 18.17 6.70
C LEU A 120 -8.98 19.57 7.22
N GLU A 121 -9.26 20.63 6.48
CA GLU A 121 -9.06 22.00 6.93
C GLU A 121 -9.80 22.31 8.24
N ALA A 122 -11.05 21.84 8.38
CA ALA A 122 -11.82 21.99 9.62
C ALA A 122 -11.16 21.27 10.80
N CYS A 123 -10.62 20.06 10.60
CA CYS A 123 -9.89 19.32 11.63
C CYS A 123 -8.56 20.03 11.99
N GLU A 124 -7.82 20.55 11.02
CA GLU A 124 -6.59 21.32 11.26
C GLU A 124 -6.87 22.61 12.01
N GLU A 125 -7.93 23.34 11.68
CA GLU A 125 -8.31 24.55 12.40
C GLU A 125 -8.79 24.24 13.81
N ALA A 126 -9.52 23.13 14.01
CA ALA A 126 -9.89 22.63 15.33
C ALA A 126 -8.65 22.28 16.17
N GLN A 127 -7.63 21.67 15.55
CA GLN A 127 -6.36 21.39 16.21
C GLN A 127 -5.66 22.67 16.67
N ARG A 128 -5.55 23.66 15.80
CA ARG A 128 -4.98 24.98 16.16
C ARG A 128 -5.75 25.63 17.30
N PHE A 129 -7.08 25.56 17.26
CA PHE A 129 -7.93 26.06 18.30
C PHE A 129 -7.64 25.34 19.64
N PHE A 130 -7.69 24.03 19.71
CA PHE A 130 -7.45 23.27 20.95
C PHE A 130 -6.05 23.52 21.53
N VAL A 131 -5.02 23.60 20.69
CA VAL A 131 -3.66 23.94 21.11
C VAL A 131 -3.62 25.37 21.71
N SER A 132 -4.31 26.34 21.12
CA SER A 132 -4.37 27.70 21.65
C SER A 132 -5.06 27.75 23.01
N GLN A 133 -6.07 26.90 23.24
CA GLN A 133 -6.84 26.87 24.47
C GLN A 133 -6.08 26.26 25.65
N ILE A 134 -5.05 25.42 25.44
CA ILE A 134 -4.30 24.78 26.55
C ILE A 134 -3.56 25.77 27.46
N LEU A 135 -3.27 26.97 26.92
CA LEU A 135 -2.60 28.05 27.66
C LEU A 135 -3.55 28.92 28.49
N THR A 136 -4.85 28.77 28.32
CA THR A 136 -5.86 29.55 29.05
C THR A 136 -5.92 29.19 30.52
N LYS A 137 -6.52 30.09 31.35
CA LYS A 137 -6.74 29.79 32.77
C LYS A 137 -7.65 28.59 32.98
N GLU A 138 -8.66 28.42 32.16
CA GLU A 138 -9.61 27.33 32.19
C GLU A 138 -8.92 25.96 32.02
N ALA A 139 -7.87 25.88 31.20
CA ALA A 139 -7.11 24.65 30.92
C ALA A 139 -6.14 24.24 32.08
N LEU A 140 -6.16 24.88 33.23
CA LEU A 140 -5.28 24.51 34.34
C LEU A 140 -5.42 23.03 34.75
N PRO A 141 -6.62 22.43 34.85
CA PRO A 141 -6.76 20.99 35.11
C PRO A 141 -6.10 20.11 34.05
N ALA A 142 -6.17 20.51 32.76
CA ALA A 142 -5.51 19.81 31.67
C ALA A 142 -3.98 19.82 31.84
N ARG A 143 -3.39 21.00 32.13
CA ARG A 143 -1.95 21.11 32.38
C ARG A 143 -1.50 20.35 33.63
N LYS A 144 -2.31 20.36 34.70
CA LYS A 144 -2.04 19.55 35.89
C LYS A 144 -2.03 18.05 35.57
N LEU A 145 -2.97 17.58 34.78
CA LEU A 145 -3.04 16.17 34.37
C LEU A 145 -1.82 15.76 33.54
N LEU A 146 -1.42 16.58 32.57
CA LEU A 146 -0.27 16.30 31.70
C LEU A 146 1.05 16.43 32.48
N GLY A 147 1.20 17.47 33.28
CA GLY A 147 2.35 17.67 34.17
C GLY A 147 2.51 16.58 35.25
N GLY A 148 1.37 16.11 35.83
CA GLY A 148 1.36 14.98 36.76
C GLY A 148 1.81 13.64 36.12
N ARG A 149 1.81 13.56 34.79
CA ARG A 149 2.36 12.45 34.01
C ARG A 149 3.78 12.72 33.49
N ASN A 150 4.45 13.73 34.03
CA ASN A 150 5.81 14.15 33.67
C ASN A 150 5.94 14.50 32.16
N PHE A 151 4.89 15.11 31.56
CA PHE A 151 4.97 15.70 30.24
C PHE A 151 5.24 17.20 30.34
N SER A 152 6.34 17.66 29.74
CA SER A 152 6.68 19.07 29.65
C SER A 152 5.81 19.80 28.64
N GLN A 153 5.87 21.12 28.61
CA GLN A 153 5.20 21.91 27.56
C GLN A 153 5.70 21.51 26.15
N ALA A 154 7.02 21.39 26.01
CA ALA A 154 7.61 20.98 24.71
C ALA A 154 7.13 19.59 24.25
N ASP A 155 6.94 18.64 25.18
CA ASP A 155 6.36 17.35 24.87
C ASP A 155 4.91 17.50 24.40
N CYS A 156 4.11 18.31 25.11
CA CYS A 156 2.73 18.58 24.72
C CYS A 156 2.62 19.23 23.34
N GLU A 157 3.50 20.17 23.02
CA GLU A 157 3.58 20.81 21.71
C GLU A 157 3.95 19.79 20.61
N ARG A 158 4.97 18.95 20.86
CA ARG A 158 5.39 17.90 19.93
C ARG A 158 4.26 16.95 19.56
N PHE A 159 3.44 16.53 20.54
CA PHE A 159 2.32 15.62 20.32
C PHE A 159 1.01 16.35 19.97
N GLY A 160 1.00 17.67 19.96
CA GLY A 160 -0.15 18.48 19.62
C GLY A 160 -1.26 18.43 20.67
N CYS A 161 -0.91 18.25 21.96
CA CYS A 161 -1.89 18.22 23.02
C CYS A 161 -2.65 19.54 23.10
N GLY A 162 -3.98 19.48 23.26
CA GLY A 162 -4.84 20.63 23.33
C GLY A 162 -5.87 20.53 24.45
N TYR A 163 -6.68 21.56 24.58
CA TYR A 163 -7.80 21.62 25.51
C TYR A 163 -9.08 22.02 24.80
N ALA A 164 -10.13 21.23 24.96
CA ALA A 164 -11.48 21.59 24.54
C ALA A 164 -12.21 22.29 25.70
N PRO A 165 -12.59 23.57 25.58
CA PRO A 165 -13.27 24.31 26.65
C PRO A 165 -14.61 23.68 27.07
N GLN A 166 -15.07 23.96 28.30
CA GLN A 166 -16.33 23.42 28.84
C GLN A 166 -17.59 23.94 28.17
N GLY A 167 -17.53 25.10 27.48
CA GLY A 167 -18.68 25.68 26.80
C GLY A 167 -19.30 24.79 25.73
N TRP A 168 -20.54 25.10 25.36
CA TRP A 168 -21.30 24.25 24.44
C TRP A 168 -20.96 24.45 22.97
N ASP A 169 -20.44 25.60 22.56
CA ASP A 169 -20.31 26.02 21.16
C ASP A 169 -19.03 26.82 20.88
N ASN A 170 -18.00 26.66 21.71
CA ASN A 170 -16.75 27.42 21.56
C ASN A 170 -16.02 27.08 20.25
N LEU A 171 -15.87 25.79 19.94
CA LEU A 171 -15.27 25.32 18.68
C LEU A 171 -16.18 25.63 17.50
N VAL A 172 -17.49 25.37 17.63
CA VAL A 172 -18.47 25.67 16.56
C VAL A 172 -18.42 27.12 16.16
N ARG A 173 -18.44 28.07 17.13
CA ARG A 173 -18.32 29.51 16.86
C ARG A 173 -16.98 29.89 16.22
N HIS A 174 -15.90 29.28 16.69
CA HIS A 174 -14.59 29.51 16.12
C HIS A 174 -14.55 29.06 14.66
N LEU A 175 -14.96 27.83 14.34
CA LEU A 175 -14.98 27.30 12.99
C LEU A 175 -15.94 28.08 12.05
N ALA A 176 -17.10 28.48 12.56
CA ALA A 176 -18.04 29.34 11.79
C ALA A 176 -17.40 30.68 11.45
N SER A 177 -16.63 31.30 12.36
CA SER A 177 -15.90 32.54 12.10
C SER A 177 -14.79 32.40 11.04
N LYS A 178 -14.34 31.16 10.80
CA LYS A 178 -13.36 30.79 9.76
C LYS A 178 -14.05 30.39 8.44
N GLY A 179 -15.36 30.49 8.35
CA GLY A 179 -16.13 30.22 7.14
C GLY A 179 -16.49 28.74 6.93
N PHE A 180 -16.41 27.89 7.97
CA PHE A 180 -16.92 26.53 7.91
C PHE A 180 -18.42 26.49 8.12
N THR A 181 -19.12 25.73 7.30
CA THR A 181 -20.56 25.50 7.42
C THR A 181 -20.88 24.52 8.55
N GLN A 182 -22.09 24.60 9.10
CA GLN A 182 -22.55 23.64 10.13
C GLN A 182 -22.45 22.19 9.64
N LYS A 183 -22.71 21.96 8.35
CA LYS A 183 -22.62 20.63 7.74
C LYS A 183 -21.18 20.11 7.70
N GLU A 184 -20.21 20.94 7.32
CA GLU A 184 -18.79 20.56 7.33
C GLU A 184 -18.33 20.23 8.75
N ILE A 185 -18.73 21.02 9.75
CA ILE A 185 -18.37 20.80 11.17
C ILE A 185 -18.96 19.47 11.69
N LEU A 186 -20.22 19.15 11.33
CA LEU A 186 -20.87 17.87 11.67
C LEU A 186 -20.23 16.69 10.94
N ASP A 187 -19.99 16.84 9.62
CA ASP A 187 -19.39 15.79 8.78
C ASP A 187 -17.94 15.50 9.19
N ALA A 188 -17.22 16.47 9.73
CA ALA A 188 -15.89 16.28 10.33
C ALA A 188 -15.93 15.62 11.74
N GLY A 189 -17.11 15.42 12.33
CA GLY A 189 -17.28 14.83 13.66
C GLY A 189 -16.85 15.73 14.82
N LEU A 190 -16.75 17.04 14.58
CA LEU A 190 -16.33 18.05 15.58
C LEU A 190 -17.51 18.54 16.42
N ALA A 191 -18.73 18.39 15.95
CA ALA A 191 -19.95 18.78 16.63
C ALA A 191 -21.02 17.67 16.56
N ARG A 192 -22.06 17.86 17.35
CA ARG A 192 -23.27 17.02 17.38
C ARG A 192 -24.52 17.86 17.16
N GLN A 193 -25.54 17.29 16.55
CA GLN A 193 -26.84 17.91 16.40
C GLN A 193 -27.61 17.82 17.72
N GLY A 194 -28.02 18.95 18.25
CA GLY A 194 -28.92 19.07 19.40
C GLY A 194 -30.27 19.66 19.01
N GLN A 195 -31.16 19.80 19.98
CA GLN A 195 -32.51 20.37 19.77
C GLN A 195 -32.48 21.86 19.39
N ARG A 196 -31.49 22.61 19.85
CA ARG A 196 -31.35 24.06 19.64
C ARG A 196 -30.26 24.45 18.64
N GLY A 197 -29.71 23.48 17.90
CA GLY A 197 -28.60 23.70 16.97
C GLY A 197 -27.45 22.72 17.22
N ILE A 198 -26.33 22.93 16.53
CA ILE A 198 -25.13 22.10 16.73
C ILE A 198 -24.34 22.56 17.95
N TYR A 199 -23.67 21.63 18.62
CA TYR A 199 -22.83 21.89 19.78
C TYR A 199 -21.53 21.09 19.72
N ASP A 200 -20.48 21.56 20.42
CA ASP A 200 -19.16 20.97 20.45
C ASP A 200 -19.19 19.52 20.93
N TYR A 201 -18.59 18.61 20.18
CA TYR A 201 -18.51 17.20 20.58
C TYR A 201 -17.54 17.00 21.74
N PHE A 202 -16.40 17.67 21.74
CA PHE A 202 -15.41 17.66 22.81
C PHE A 202 -15.59 18.88 23.71
N ARG A 203 -15.76 18.66 25.01
CA ARG A 203 -15.96 19.73 25.99
C ARG A 203 -15.33 19.37 27.32
N GLY A 204 -14.58 20.32 27.93
CA GLY A 204 -13.92 20.11 29.21
C GLY A 204 -12.91 18.96 29.20
N ARG A 205 -12.18 18.75 28.12
CA ARG A 205 -11.33 17.59 27.94
C ARG A 205 -9.94 17.98 27.42
N VAL A 206 -8.91 17.21 27.82
CA VAL A 206 -7.62 17.20 27.11
C VAL A 206 -7.82 16.52 25.77
N THR A 207 -7.25 17.07 24.69
CA THR A 207 -7.34 16.52 23.34
C THR A 207 -5.98 16.12 22.79
N TRP A 208 -5.97 15.07 21.98
CA TRP A 208 -4.84 14.60 21.16
C TRP A 208 -5.28 14.51 19.73
N PRO A 209 -4.56 15.11 18.76
CA PRO A 209 -4.89 14.95 17.35
C PRO A 209 -4.53 13.55 16.88
N ILE A 210 -5.44 12.91 16.17
CA ILE A 210 -5.20 11.64 15.47
C ILE A 210 -4.91 12.00 14.03
N ARG A 211 -3.69 11.69 13.56
CA ARG A 211 -3.17 12.08 12.25
C ARG A 211 -2.97 10.87 11.34
N ASP A 212 -3.03 11.11 10.04
CA ASP A 212 -2.59 10.13 9.05
C ASP A 212 -1.05 10.03 8.99
N SER A 213 -0.53 9.10 8.20
CA SER A 213 0.92 8.92 8.01
C SER A 213 1.63 10.11 7.35
N THR A 214 0.90 11.11 6.85
CA THR A 214 1.43 12.34 6.27
C THR A 214 1.38 13.53 7.25
N GLY A 215 0.79 13.34 8.44
CA GLY A 215 0.69 14.35 9.48
C GLY A 215 -0.60 15.17 9.47
N ARG A 216 -1.56 14.91 8.55
CA ARG A 216 -2.85 15.63 8.49
C ARG A 216 -3.78 15.14 9.60
N THR A 217 -4.46 16.03 10.27
CA THR A 217 -5.39 15.73 11.36
C THR A 217 -6.70 15.15 10.81
N LEU A 218 -7.00 13.90 11.18
CA LEU A 218 -8.23 13.18 10.80
C LEU A 218 -9.33 13.29 11.85
N GLY A 219 -8.96 13.53 13.11
CA GLY A 219 -9.85 13.60 14.24
C GLY A 219 -9.08 13.72 15.55
N PHE A 220 -9.76 13.45 16.65
CA PHE A 220 -9.23 13.66 18.00
C PHE A 220 -9.59 12.52 18.92
N GLY A 221 -8.69 12.25 19.88
CA GLY A 221 -9.01 11.60 21.12
C GLY A 221 -9.08 12.61 22.24
N ALA A 222 -9.94 12.38 23.24
CA ALA A 222 -10.11 13.31 24.32
C ALA A 222 -10.35 12.61 25.66
N ARG A 223 -9.67 13.09 26.72
CA ARG A 223 -9.79 12.56 28.07
C ARG A 223 -10.57 13.49 28.98
N LYS A 224 -11.51 12.92 29.73
CA LYS A 224 -12.33 13.57 30.75
C LYS A 224 -11.46 14.22 31.82
N LEU A 225 -11.83 15.44 32.25
CA LEU A 225 -11.14 16.21 33.33
C LEU A 225 -12.07 16.45 34.51
N TYR A 226 -13.38 16.55 34.29
CA TYR A 226 -14.34 16.97 35.28
C TYR A 226 -15.34 15.85 35.58
N GLU A 227 -15.72 15.72 36.87
CA GLU A 227 -16.65 14.67 37.30
C GLU A 227 -18.08 14.86 36.77
N ASP A 228 -18.50 16.11 36.55
CA ASP A 228 -19.79 16.52 36.05
C ASP A 228 -19.95 16.41 34.53
N ASP A 229 -18.91 15.92 33.82
CA ASP A 229 -19.01 15.60 32.38
C ASP A 229 -20.09 14.53 32.16
N GLN A 230 -21.13 14.89 31.41
CA GLN A 230 -22.28 14.03 31.12
C GLN A 230 -21.91 12.73 30.38
N ILE A 231 -20.74 12.71 29.70
CA ILE A 231 -20.23 11.51 29.06
C ILE A 231 -19.40 10.74 30.08
N ALA A 232 -19.93 9.61 30.55
CA ALA A 232 -19.29 8.78 31.58
C ALA A 232 -17.91 8.24 31.15
N ALA A 233 -17.68 8.03 29.86
CA ALA A 233 -16.44 7.47 29.33
C ALA A 233 -15.22 8.36 29.62
N LYS A 234 -14.18 7.77 30.25
CA LYS A 234 -12.90 8.42 30.54
C LYS A 234 -12.24 8.98 29.29
N TYR A 235 -12.26 8.22 28.19
CA TYR A 235 -11.79 8.62 26.86
C TYR A 235 -12.92 8.56 25.85
N ILE A 236 -12.97 9.55 24.96
CA ILE A 236 -13.81 9.56 23.77
C ILE A 236 -12.97 9.91 22.55
N ASN A 237 -13.35 9.38 21.40
CA ASN A 237 -12.69 9.67 20.13
C ASN A 237 -13.69 10.26 19.15
N THR A 238 -13.21 10.93 18.11
CA THR A 238 -14.03 11.33 16.95
C THR A 238 -14.89 10.14 16.50
N PRO A 239 -16.19 10.31 16.25
CA PRO A 239 -17.02 9.26 15.68
C PRO A 239 -16.54 8.90 14.26
N ASP A 240 -16.99 7.76 13.73
CA ASP A 240 -16.68 7.40 12.35
C ASP A 240 -17.21 8.46 11.37
N THR A 241 -16.34 8.96 10.51
CA THR A 241 -16.59 9.98 9.48
C THR A 241 -16.00 9.55 8.15
N GLN A 242 -16.06 10.40 7.13
CA GLN A 242 -15.34 10.18 5.89
C GLN A 242 -13.82 10.24 6.06
N LEU A 243 -13.32 10.98 7.07
CA LEU A 243 -11.89 11.10 7.37
C LEU A 243 -11.40 10.08 8.37
N TYR A 244 -12.20 9.76 9.37
CA TYR A 244 -11.81 9.00 10.54
C TYR A 244 -12.61 7.69 10.63
N ARG A 245 -11.90 6.56 10.63
CA ARG A 245 -12.45 5.24 10.92
C ARG A 245 -11.58 4.56 11.97
N LYS A 246 -12.17 4.23 13.11
CA LYS A 246 -11.45 3.65 14.26
C LYS A 246 -10.59 2.42 13.92
N THR A 247 -11.03 1.62 12.96
CA THR A 247 -10.33 0.41 12.52
C THR A 247 -9.18 0.66 11.56
N GLN A 248 -9.01 1.90 11.06
CA GLN A 248 -8.04 2.26 10.03
C GLN A 248 -7.04 3.34 10.49
N VAL A 249 -7.13 3.79 11.73
CA VAL A 249 -6.25 4.83 12.27
C VAL A 249 -5.37 4.28 13.39
N LEU A 250 -4.14 4.78 13.45
CA LEU A 250 -3.16 4.45 14.47
C LEU A 250 -2.55 5.76 14.98
N TYR A 251 -2.76 6.08 16.25
CA TYR A 251 -2.21 7.29 16.86
C TYR A 251 -0.68 7.25 16.93
N GLY A 252 -0.05 8.35 16.60
CA GLY A 252 1.41 8.49 16.59
C GLY A 252 2.09 7.94 15.34
N ILE A 253 1.33 7.46 14.34
CA ILE A 253 1.91 6.91 13.11
C ILE A 253 2.69 7.95 12.31
N ASP A 254 2.25 9.20 12.32
CA ASP A 254 2.93 10.36 11.72
C ASP A 254 4.34 10.54 12.30
N LEU A 255 4.49 10.41 13.61
CA LEU A 255 5.76 10.56 14.32
C LEU A 255 6.63 9.29 14.23
N ALA A 256 6.01 8.12 14.25
CA ALA A 256 6.71 6.83 14.34
C ALA A 256 7.15 6.26 12.99
N LYS A 257 6.49 6.61 11.89
CA LYS A 257 6.66 6.01 10.57
C LYS A 257 8.11 5.88 10.13
N SER A 258 8.87 6.97 10.15
CA SER A 258 10.27 6.98 9.71
C SER A 258 11.14 6.03 10.54
N ALA A 259 10.91 6.00 11.86
CA ALA A 259 11.62 5.09 12.78
C ALA A 259 11.18 3.63 12.56
N ILE A 260 9.88 3.37 12.34
CA ILE A 260 9.36 2.02 12.05
C ILE A 260 10.01 1.45 10.80
N VAL A 261 10.04 2.22 9.71
CA VAL A 261 10.67 1.79 8.45
C VAL A 261 12.16 1.52 8.63
N LYS A 262 12.89 2.45 9.28
CA LYS A 262 14.33 2.33 9.49
C LYS A 262 14.72 1.18 10.42
N LYS A 263 14.00 1.01 11.53
CA LYS A 263 14.30 0.01 12.56
C LYS A 263 13.62 -1.34 12.28
N ARG A 264 12.70 -1.40 11.32
CA ARG A 264 11.82 -2.55 11.03
C ARG A 264 11.16 -3.09 12.31
N GLN A 265 10.83 -2.19 13.22
CA GLN A 265 10.19 -2.49 14.48
C GLN A 265 8.98 -1.59 14.66
N VAL A 266 7.90 -2.16 15.20
CA VAL A 266 6.74 -1.42 15.69
C VAL A 266 6.42 -1.86 17.11
N VAL A 267 6.08 -0.90 17.96
CA VAL A 267 5.59 -1.14 19.31
C VAL A 267 4.15 -0.64 19.38
N ILE A 268 3.23 -1.55 19.71
CA ILE A 268 1.80 -1.27 19.78
C ILE A 268 1.41 -1.16 21.23
N VAL A 269 0.92 0.01 21.63
CA VAL A 269 0.45 0.33 22.97
C VAL A 269 -1.04 0.64 22.97
N GLU A 270 -1.68 0.82 24.14
CA GLU A 270 -3.13 0.99 24.24
C GLU A 270 -3.58 2.43 24.02
N GLY A 271 -2.87 3.41 24.59
CA GLY A 271 -3.35 4.78 24.72
C GLY A 271 -2.40 5.88 24.26
N TYR A 272 -2.93 7.12 24.27
CA TYR A 272 -2.23 8.34 23.87
C TYR A 272 -1.00 8.62 24.72
N THR A 273 -1.17 8.53 26.05
CA THR A 273 -0.11 8.78 27.04
C THR A 273 1.00 7.75 26.98
N ASP A 274 0.66 6.52 26.59
CA ASP A 274 1.65 5.45 26.46
C ASP A 274 2.55 5.68 25.24
N VAL A 275 1.98 6.11 24.10
CA VAL A 275 2.77 6.54 22.94
C VAL A 275 3.70 7.67 23.31
N MET A 276 3.19 8.70 24.03
CA MET A 276 4.02 9.82 24.48
C MET A 276 5.17 9.33 25.37
N ALA A 277 4.87 8.48 26.37
CA ALA A 277 5.86 7.92 27.27
C ALA A 277 6.93 7.08 26.56
N MET A 278 6.52 6.22 25.62
CA MET A 278 7.41 5.42 24.79
C MET A 278 8.37 6.29 23.97
N HIS A 279 7.84 7.29 23.26
CA HIS A 279 8.65 8.20 22.46
C HIS A 279 9.66 8.97 23.31
N LEU A 280 9.24 9.46 24.50
CA LEU A 280 10.13 10.16 25.43
C LEU A 280 11.18 9.24 26.04
N ALA A 281 10.89 7.94 26.16
CA ALA A 281 11.87 6.94 26.56
C ALA A 281 12.82 6.53 25.42
N GLY A 282 12.64 7.06 24.19
CA GLY A 282 13.46 6.72 23.02
C GLY A 282 12.93 5.55 22.19
N ILE A 283 11.72 5.06 22.48
CA ILE A 283 10.99 4.06 21.68
C ILE A 283 10.11 4.79 20.65
N ASP A 284 10.75 5.41 19.66
CA ASP A 284 10.14 6.23 18.63
C ASP A 284 9.33 5.46 17.57
N THR A 285 9.20 4.13 17.74
CA THR A 285 8.40 3.23 16.90
C THR A 285 7.04 2.89 17.51
N ALA A 286 6.65 3.59 18.61
CA ALA A 286 5.40 3.30 19.31
C ALA A 286 4.20 3.99 18.65
N ILE A 287 3.09 3.22 18.55
CA ILE A 287 1.78 3.64 18.03
C ILE A 287 0.67 3.05 18.87
N ALA A 288 -0.55 3.63 18.82
CA ALA A 288 -1.70 3.11 19.56
C ALA A 288 -2.97 3.00 18.72
N THR A 289 -3.85 2.08 19.10
CA THR A 289 -5.17 1.86 18.47
C THR A 289 -6.29 2.74 19.02
N CYS A 290 -6.02 3.47 20.10
CA CYS A 290 -6.92 4.48 20.66
C CYS A 290 -8.34 3.98 21.00
N GLY A 291 -8.42 2.98 21.88
CA GLY A 291 -9.70 2.50 22.45
C GLY A 291 -10.46 1.53 21.56
N THR A 292 -9.79 0.90 20.61
CA THR A 292 -10.25 -0.30 19.91
C THR A 292 -9.22 -1.42 20.02
N ALA A 293 -9.67 -2.68 19.93
CA ALA A 293 -8.73 -3.78 19.81
C ALA A 293 -7.93 -3.65 18.49
N PHE A 294 -6.66 -4.05 18.52
CA PHE A 294 -5.85 -4.13 17.30
C PHE A 294 -6.47 -5.16 16.35
N GLY A 295 -6.86 -4.75 15.15
CA GLY A 295 -7.59 -5.58 14.20
C GLY A 295 -6.85 -5.80 12.88
N ALA A 296 -7.47 -6.54 11.96
CA ALA A 296 -6.90 -6.90 10.66
C ALA A 296 -6.51 -5.68 9.81
N GLU A 297 -7.30 -4.61 9.82
CA GLU A 297 -6.98 -3.38 9.08
C GLU A 297 -5.72 -2.68 9.66
N HIS A 298 -5.58 -2.64 10.99
CA HIS A 298 -4.37 -2.15 11.63
C HIS A 298 -3.14 -3.01 11.26
N ALA A 299 -3.31 -4.34 11.22
CA ALA A 299 -2.25 -5.26 10.81
C ALA A 299 -1.79 -4.99 9.37
N LYS A 300 -2.70 -4.70 8.44
CA LYS A 300 -2.37 -4.33 7.05
C LYS A 300 -1.50 -3.07 6.98
N ILE A 301 -1.83 -2.04 7.76
CA ILE A 301 -1.05 -0.80 7.82
C ILE A 301 0.37 -1.08 8.34
N VAL A 302 0.47 -1.79 9.47
CA VAL A 302 1.75 -2.13 10.09
C VAL A 302 2.63 -2.96 9.16
N ARG A 303 2.09 -4.01 8.52
CA ARG A 303 2.82 -4.87 7.58
C ARG A 303 3.48 -4.08 6.46
N ARG A 304 2.74 -3.14 5.86
CA ARG A 304 3.28 -2.29 4.79
C ARG A 304 4.45 -1.43 5.25
N LEU A 305 4.36 -0.87 6.47
CA LEU A 305 5.41 -0.02 7.02
C LEU A 305 6.69 -0.79 7.39
N ILE A 306 6.56 -1.97 7.98
CA ILE A 306 7.72 -2.78 8.37
C ILE A 306 8.27 -3.65 7.22
N ALA A 307 7.65 -3.58 6.02
CA ALA A 307 7.96 -4.45 4.89
C ALA A 307 7.97 -5.94 5.30
N ASP A 308 6.83 -6.36 5.87
CA ASP A 308 6.63 -7.73 6.37
C ASP A 308 6.42 -8.71 5.20
N ASP A 309 7.48 -8.97 4.47
CA ASP A 309 7.55 -9.85 3.31
C ASP A 309 8.30 -11.16 3.63
N SER A 310 8.26 -12.11 2.69
CA SER A 310 8.90 -13.43 2.84
C SER A 310 10.42 -13.37 3.05
N LEU A 311 11.10 -12.33 2.55
CA LEU A 311 12.53 -12.10 2.77
C LEU A 311 12.81 -11.56 4.18
N GLY A 312 11.90 -10.73 4.73
CA GLY A 312 11.98 -10.20 6.09
C GLY A 312 11.61 -11.22 7.16
N ALA A 313 10.92 -12.28 6.79
CA ALA A 313 10.45 -13.35 7.68
C ALA A 313 11.45 -14.49 7.89
N VAL A 314 12.58 -14.50 7.18
CA VAL A 314 13.63 -15.48 7.42
C VAL A 314 14.15 -15.28 8.83
N GLN A 315 13.71 -16.15 9.73
CA GLN A 315 14.13 -16.20 11.13
C GLN A 315 15.56 -16.76 11.21
N LEU A 316 16.52 -15.88 11.05
CA LEU A 316 17.87 -16.18 11.44
C LEU A 316 17.98 -15.93 12.95
N VAL A 317 18.35 -16.97 13.69
CA VAL A 317 18.57 -16.90 15.14
C VAL A 317 19.67 -15.87 15.42
N GLY A 318 19.26 -14.71 15.95
CA GLY A 318 20.13 -13.58 16.28
C GLY A 318 19.92 -12.34 15.41
N PRO A 319 20.36 -11.17 15.85
CA PRO A 319 20.23 -9.93 15.10
C PRO A 319 21.27 -9.90 13.97
N LEU A 320 21.00 -10.57 12.86
CA LEU A 320 21.78 -10.40 11.64
C LEU A 320 21.51 -9.01 11.08
N LYS A 321 22.56 -8.24 10.93
CA LYS A 321 22.53 -6.94 10.31
C LYS A 321 23.28 -7.01 8.98
N VAL A 322 22.68 -6.51 7.91
CA VAL A 322 23.38 -6.22 6.65
C VAL A 322 23.45 -4.69 6.53
N LYS A 323 24.65 -4.14 6.52
CA LYS A 323 24.89 -2.69 6.45
C LYS A 323 24.12 -1.91 7.53
N ASP A 324 24.18 -2.36 8.80
CA ASP A 324 23.52 -1.76 9.96
C ASP A 324 21.98 -1.78 9.98
N GLN A 325 21.33 -2.45 9.02
CA GLN A 325 19.88 -2.63 9.06
C GLN A 325 19.49 -4.02 9.56
N PRO A 326 18.47 -4.16 10.43
CA PRO A 326 17.98 -5.46 10.87
C PRO A 326 17.32 -6.19 9.71
N LEU A 327 17.69 -7.47 9.49
CA LEU A 327 17.11 -8.30 8.44
C LEU A 327 15.69 -8.78 8.76
N SER A 328 15.34 -8.89 10.06
CA SER A 328 14.02 -9.35 10.50
C SER A 328 13.19 -8.19 11.05
N SER A 329 11.91 -8.18 10.74
CA SER A 329 10.95 -7.22 11.32
C SER A 329 10.49 -7.71 12.69
N ARG A 330 10.20 -6.77 13.60
CA ARG A 330 9.78 -7.05 14.98
C ARG A 330 8.51 -6.30 15.32
N ILE A 331 7.49 -7.01 15.79
CA ILE A 331 6.22 -6.45 16.24
C ILE A 331 6.09 -6.73 17.72
N VAL A 332 5.98 -5.69 18.54
CA VAL A 332 5.87 -5.81 20.00
C VAL A 332 4.54 -5.23 20.44
N PHE A 333 3.71 -6.06 21.05
CA PHE A 333 2.50 -5.62 21.74
C PHE A 333 2.83 -5.37 23.21
N THR A 334 2.38 -4.24 23.74
CA THR A 334 2.40 -4.00 25.17
C THR A 334 0.98 -4.09 25.71
N PHE A 335 0.82 -4.82 26.78
CA PHE A 335 -0.45 -4.99 27.47
C PHE A 335 -0.27 -4.70 28.95
N ASP A 336 -1.35 -4.20 29.58
CA ASP A 336 -1.43 -4.13 31.02
C ASP A 336 -1.38 -5.56 31.60
N GLY A 337 -0.73 -5.75 32.73
CA GLY A 337 -0.53 -7.09 33.34
C GLY A 337 -1.80 -7.73 33.89
N ASP A 338 -2.96 -7.10 33.71
CA ASP A 338 -4.25 -7.53 34.22
C ASP A 338 -4.95 -8.59 33.35
N ALA A 339 -6.14 -9.02 33.76
CA ALA A 339 -6.97 -9.98 33.01
C ALA A 339 -7.43 -9.45 31.64
N ALA A 340 -7.57 -8.12 31.50
CA ALA A 340 -7.96 -7.50 30.23
C ALA A 340 -6.79 -7.55 29.23
N GLY A 341 -5.56 -7.27 29.68
CA GLY A 341 -4.35 -7.41 28.88
C GLY A 341 -4.08 -8.85 28.43
N GLN A 342 -4.34 -9.85 29.30
CA GLN A 342 -4.27 -11.26 28.88
C GLN A 342 -5.27 -11.60 27.78
N LYS A 343 -6.49 -11.06 27.85
CA LYS A 343 -7.50 -11.23 26.79
C LYS A 343 -7.10 -10.53 25.50
N ALA A 344 -6.51 -9.34 25.60
CA ALA A 344 -5.98 -8.60 24.46
C ALA A 344 -4.80 -9.37 23.78
N ALA A 345 -3.93 -10.01 24.55
CA ALA A 345 -2.86 -10.87 24.04
C ALA A 345 -3.41 -12.09 23.29
N LEU A 346 -4.47 -12.74 23.79
CA LEU A 346 -5.16 -13.82 23.09
C LEU A 346 -5.80 -13.34 21.77
N HIS A 347 -6.34 -12.13 21.76
CA HIS A 347 -6.87 -11.53 20.53
C HIS A 347 -5.74 -11.24 19.52
N ALA A 348 -4.61 -10.68 19.97
CA ALA A 348 -3.43 -10.46 19.15
C ALA A 348 -2.87 -11.78 18.57
N PHE A 349 -2.91 -12.87 19.36
CA PHE A 349 -2.55 -14.21 18.90
C PHE A 349 -3.42 -14.68 17.72
N GLY A 350 -4.73 -14.41 17.74
CA GLY A 350 -5.61 -14.68 16.60
C GLY A 350 -5.23 -13.92 15.32
N LEU A 351 -4.55 -12.78 15.45
CA LEU A 351 -4.06 -11.95 14.34
C LEU A 351 -2.61 -12.24 13.95
N ASP A 352 -1.88 -13.10 14.69
CA ASP A 352 -0.49 -13.45 14.38
C ASP A 352 -0.35 -14.04 12.98
N SER A 353 -1.34 -14.78 12.51
CA SER A 353 -1.40 -15.29 11.13
C SER A 353 -1.39 -14.18 10.06
N ALA A 354 -1.76 -12.96 10.41
CA ALA A 354 -1.71 -11.81 9.50
C ALA A 354 -0.28 -11.32 9.27
N PHE A 355 0.69 -11.66 10.16
CA PHE A 355 2.09 -11.25 10.04
C PHE A 355 2.97 -12.40 9.55
N LEU A 356 4.02 -12.07 8.79
CA LEU A 356 5.10 -12.99 8.45
C LEU A 356 6.21 -12.96 9.51
N SER A 357 6.43 -11.80 10.09
CA SER A 357 7.41 -11.53 11.14
C SER A 357 6.97 -12.06 12.49
N GLN A 358 7.94 -12.30 13.36
CA GLN A 358 7.69 -12.76 14.71
C GLN A 358 7.08 -11.65 15.57
N THR A 359 6.03 -11.99 16.30
CA THR A 359 5.36 -11.11 17.26
C THR A 359 5.83 -11.36 18.69
N PHE A 360 5.91 -10.29 19.46
CA PHE A 360 6.38 -10.29 20.85
C PHE A 360 5.35 -9.61 21.75
N VAL A 361 5.41 -9.94 23.01
CA VAL A 361 4.61 -9.31 24.07
C VAL A 361 5.55 -8.76 25.14
N ALA A 362 5.31 -7.53 25.52
CA ALA A 362 5.94 -6.86 26.65
C ALA A 362 4.87 -6.54 27.71
N VAL A 363 5.02 -7.08 28.90
CA VAL A 363 4.16 -6.82 30.06
C VAL A 363 5.03 -6.29 31.17
N ALA A 364 4.65 -5.13 31.72
CA ALA A 364 5.36 -4.56 32.85
C ALA A 364 5.01 -5.33 34.13
N ASP A 365 5.99 -5.42 35.02
CA ASP A 365 5.76 -5.89 36.37
C ASP A 365 4.79 -4.93 37.08
N ASP A 366 4.03 -5.43 38.06
CA ASP A 366 3.10 -4.66 38.88
C ASP A 366 1.90 -4.04 38.13
N ASN A 367 1.55 -4.55 36.97
CA ASN A 367 0.41 -4.12 36.11
C ASN A 367 0.46 -2.61 35.75
N LEU A 368 1.66 -2.04 35.63
CA LEU A 368 1.84 -0.65 35.22
C LEU A 368 1.67 -0.51 33.69
N ASP A 369 0.98 0.53 33.26
CA ASP A 369 1.05 0.94 31.86
C ASP A 369 2.41 1.59 31.53
N PRO A 370 2.80 1.74 30.27
CA PRO A 370 4.09 2.33 29.88
C PRO A 370 4.30 3.76 30.43
N CYS A 371 3.22 4.53 30.57
CA CYS A 371 3.27 5.88 31.10
C CYS A 371 3.53 5.87 32.61
N ASP A 372 2.82 5.05 33.37
CA ASP A 372 2.99 4.91 34.81
C ASP A 372 4.35 4.29 35.14
N LEU A 373 4.81 3.28 34.34
CA LEU A 373 6.16 2.72 34.45
C LEU A 373 7.25 3.80 34.28
N ARG A 374 7.07 4.70 33.29
CA ARG A 374 8.00 5.81 33.06
C ARG A 374 8.02 6.79 34.26
N ILE A 375 6.87 7.09 34.85
CA ILE A 375 6.75 7.98 36.00
C ILE A 375 7.46 7.40 37.23
N GLU A 376 7.22 6.12 37.52
CA GLU A 376 7.71 5.47 38.71
C GLU A 376 9.18 5.05 38.62
N ARG A 377 9.63 4.56 37.45
CA ARG A 377 10.94 3.89 37.27
C ARG A 377 11.82 4.51 36.19
N GLY A 378 11.34 5.55 35.53
CA GLY A 378 12.10 6.29 34.51
C GLY A 378 12.17 5.66 33.15
N ASN A 379 12.84 6.37 32.24
CA ASN A 379 12.94 5.98 30.83
C ASN A 379 13.66 4.64 30.58
N GLU A 380 14.61 4.27 31.44
CA GLU A 380 15.37 3.02 31.33
C GLU A 380 14.49 1.80 31.58
N ALA A 381 13.54 1.88 32.49
CA ALA A 381 12.59 0.81 32.77
C ALA A 381 11.71 0.55 31.51
N VAL A 382 11.27 1.61 30.83
CA VAL A 382 10.48 1.49 29.59
C VAL A 382 11.31 0.86 28.48
N ARG A 383 12.58 1.25 28.30
CA ARG A 383 13.48 0.61 27.33
C ARG A 383 13.69 -0.87 27.64
N SER A 384 13.93 -1.19 28.91
CA SER A 384 14.10 -2.57 29.37
C SER A 384 12.86 -3.43 29.16
N LEU A 385 11.65 -2.86 29.34
CA LEU A 385 10.39 -3.53 29.04
C LEU A 385 10.36 -4.05 27.59
N ILE A 386 10.66 -3.19 26.62
CA ILE A 386 10.65 -3.56 25.20
C ILE A 386 11.82 -4.50 24.84
N ALA A 387 12.98 -4.33 25.47
CA ALA A 387 14.14 -5.21 25.25
C ALA A 387 13.88 -6.65 25.71
N ARG A 388 13.12 -6.82 26.83
CA ARG A 388 12.79 -8.13 27.43
C ARG A 388 11.49 -8.73 26.90
N ALA A 389 10.86 -8.14 25.87
CA ALA A 389 9.64 -8.68 25.28
C ALA A 389 9.81 -10.15 24.90
N LYS A 390 8.82 -10.98 25.27
CA LYS A 390 8.81 -12.44 25.02
C LYS A 390 8.06 -12.75 23.72
N PRO A 391 8.40 -13.82 23.00
CA PRO A 391 7.58 -14.30 21.89
C PRO A 391 6.11 -14.48 22.29
N LEU A 392 5.19 -14.04 21.46
CA LEU A 392 3.74 -14.08 21.74
C LEU A 392 3.26 -15.51 22.05
N TYR A 393 3.79 -16.51 21.34
CA TYR A 393 3.45 -17.91 21.60
C TYR A 393 3.83 -18.35 23.01
N ASP A 394 5.03 -17.99 23.47
CA ASP A 394 5.47 -18.30 24.82
C ASP A 394 4.53 -17.70 25.87
N PHE A 395 4.19 -16.42 25.69
CA PHE A 395 3.32 -15.71 26.61
C PHE A 395 1.92 -16.35 26.69
N VAL A 396 1.31 -16.65 25.54
CA VAL A 396 -0.06 -17.19 25.47
C VAL A 396 -0.11 -18.63 26.04
N ILE A 397 0.90 -19.43 25.77
CA ILE A 397 1.01 -20.79 26.30
C ILE A 397 1.19 -20.72 27.84
N ASP A 398 2.07 -19.84 28.32
CA ASP A 398 2.31 -19.65 29.75
C ASP A 398 1.02 -19.21 30.48
N ALA A 399 0.28 -18.26 29.90
CA ALA A 399 -0.99 -17.81 30.43
C ALA A 399 -2.08 -18.90 30.40
N ALA A 400 -2.06 -19.78 29.42
CA ALA A 400 -2.99 -20.91 29.37
C ALA A 400 -2.68 -21.95 30.46
N ILE A 401 -1.40 -22.28 30.66
CA ILE A 401 -0.94 -23.24 31.68
C ILE A 401 -1.25 -22.72 33.09
N SER A 402 -1.02 -21.43 33.36
CA SER A 402 -1.18 -20.85 34.70
C SER A 402 -2.63 -20.88 35.26
N ARG A 403 -3.62 -21.22 34.44
CA ARG A 403 -5.02 -21.37 34.84
C ARG A 403 -5.34 -22.70 35.52
N PHE A 404 -4.38 -23.64 35.49
CA PHE A 404 -4.58 -25.00 35.98
C PHE A 404 -3.64 -25.32 37.12
N ASP A 405 -4.14 -26.03 38.12
CA ASP A 405 -3.30 -26.62 39.17
C ASP A 405 -2.62 -27.89 38.64
N LEU A 406 -1.33 -27.78 38.36
CA LEU A 406 -0.54 -28.87 37.80
C LEU A 406 -0.14 -29.93 38.85
N THR A 407 -0.44 -29.71 40.12
CA THR A 407 -0.17 -30.68 41.18
C THR A 407 -0.99 -31.98 40.99
N TYR A 408 -2.16 -31.85 40.33
CA TYR A 408 -3.09 -32.95 40.14
C TYR A 408 -3.24 -33.32 38.66
N THR A 409 -3.35 -34.64 38.38
CA THR A 409 -3.54 -35.14 37.01
C THR A 409 -4.69 -34.51 36.24
N PRO A 410 -5.88 -34.24 36.81
CA PRO A 410 -6.94 -33.50 36.07
C PRO A 410 -6.52 -32.12 35.62
N GLY A 411 -5.76 -31.39 36.42
CA GLY A 411 -5.20 -30.08 36.05
C GLY A 411 -4.18 -30.18 34.92
N GLN A 412 -3.29 -31.18 34.96
CA GLN A 412 -2.32 -31.46 33.89
C GLN A 412 -3.02 -31.76 32.56
N VAL A 413 -4.05 -32.64 32.58
CA VAL A 413 -4.88 -32.93 31.38
C VAL A 413 -5.62 -31.71 30.89
N GLY A 414 -6.18 -30.89 31.80
CA GLY A 414 -6.83 -29.64 31.47
C GLY A 414 -5.90 -28.65 30.77
N ALA A 415 -4.69 -28.45 31.35
CA ALA A 415 -3.65 -27.61 30.78
C ALA A 415 -3.21 -28.10 29.39
N MET A 416 -2.98 -29.41 29.22
CA MET A 416 -2.62 -30.01 27.93
C MET A 416 -3.70 -29.71 26.85
N LYS A 417 -4.97 -29.94 27.17
CA LYS A 417 -6.09 -29.67 26.25
C LYS A 417 -6.25 -28.18 25.91
N ALA A 418 -5.92 -27.28 26.84
CA ALA A 418 -5.95 -25.85 26.60
C ALA A 418 -4.77 -25.38 25.72
N VAL A 419 -3.59 -25.98 25.87
CA VAL A 419 -2.36 -25.61 25.15
C VAL A 419 -2.29 -26.22 23.74
N ALA A 420 -2.79 -27.45 23.56
CA ALA A 420 -2.68 -28.15 22.28
C ALA A 420 -3.26 -27.36 21.08
N PRO A 421 -4.43 -26.71 21.18
CA PRO A 421 -4.94 -25.85 20.11
C PRO A 421 -4.06 -24.64 19.82
N LEU A 422 -3.40 -24.07 20.84
CA LEU A 422 -2.51 -22.91 20.67
C LEU A 422 -1.26 -23.31 19.89
N VAL A 423 -0.65 -24.45 20.21
CA VAL A 423 0.50 -24.98 19.48
C VAL A 423 0.11 -25.34 18.04
N ALA A 424 -1.07 -25.92 17.83
CA ALA A 424 -1.58 -26.30 16.51
C ALA A 424 -1.87 -25.08 15.59
N GLN A 425 -2.04 -23.89 16.15
CA GLN A 425 -2.23 -22.64 15.42
C GLN A 425 -0.92 -21.98 15.00
N ILE A 426 0.23 -22.36 15.55
CA ILE A 426 1.54 -21.84 15.16
C ILE A 426 1.73 -22.10 13.67
N ARG A 427 2.00 -21.05 12.91
CA ARG A 427 2.09 -21.12 11.44
C ARG A 427 3.27 -21.96 10.98
N ASP A 428 4.42 -21.79 11.60
CA ASP A 428 5.63 -22.54 11.29
C ASP A 428 5.58 -23.93 11.95
N ARG A 429 5.34 -24.95 11.13
CA ARG A 429 5.26 -26.34 11.59
C ARG A 429 6.56 -26.85 12.22
N SER A 430 7.70 -26.27 11.85
CA SER A 430 9.00 -26.66 12.43
C SER A 430 9.07 -26.34 13.93
N LEU A 431 8.29 -25.37 14.39
CA LEU A 431 8.21 -24.98 15.79
C LEU A 431 7.27 -25.85 16.63
N TRP A 432 6.37 -26.62 16.01
CA TRP A 432 5.37 -27.41 16.75
C TRP A 432 6.01 -28.40 17.70
N ASP A 433 7.03 -29.11 17.25
CA ASP A 433 7.71 -30.11 18.09
C ASP A 433 8.45 -29.47 19.26
N ALA A 434 9.07 -28.32 19.02
CA ALA A 434 9.75 -27.56 20.07
C ALA A 434 8.76 -27.03 21.12
N TYR A 435 7.62 -26.47 20.70
CA TYR A 435 6.59 -25.97 21.61
C TYR A 435 5.83 -27.12 22.30
N ALA A 436 5.57 -28.23 21.62
CA ALA A 436 4.99 -29.42 22.25
C ALA A 436 5.90 -29.98 23.36
N ARG A 437 7.20 -30.08 23.10
CA ARG A 437 8.19 -30.52 24.08
C ARG A 437 8.29 -29.56 25.27
N LYS A 438 8.38 -28.27 25.01
CA LYS A 438 8.44 -27.25 26.05
C LYS A 438 7.20 -27.27 26.94
N SER A 439 6.01 -27.40 26.32
CA SER A 439 4.72 -27.47 27.03
C SER A 439 4.58 -28.78 27.82
N ALA A 440 4.95 -29.91 27.24
CA ALA A 440 4.92 -31.23 27.91
C ALA A 440 5.77 -31.23 29.17
N GLY A 441 7.00 -30.70 29.11
CA GLY A 441 7.90 -30.59 30.26
C GLY A 441 7.37 -29.68 31.37
N ARG A 442 6.69 -28.58 30.98
CA ARG A 442 6.10 -27.61 31.97
C ARG A 442 4.83 -28.16 32.63
N ILE A 443 4.00 -28.87 31.89
CA ILE A 443 2.76 -29.46 32.39
C ILE A 443 3.03 -30.73 33.20
N GLY A 444 4.12 -31.41 32.91
CA GLY A 444 4.45 -32.68 33.53
C GLY A 444 3.75 -33.88 32.85
N VAL A 445 3.54 -33.81 31.52
CA VAL A 445 2.95 -34.89 30.71
C VAL A 445 3.96 -35.48 29.73
N ASP A 446 3.69 -36.69 29.26
CA ASP A 446 4.53 -37.34 28.24
C ASP A 446 4.48 -36.57 26.90
N LEU A 447 5.62 -36.46 26.23
CA LEU A 447 5.78 -35.74 24.97
C LEU A 447 4.90 -36.33 23.87
N GLU A 448 4.81 -37.65 23.75
CA GLU A 448 4.03 -38.31 22.70
C GLU A 448 2.51 -38.07 22.90
N VAL A 449 2.09 -38.03 24.17
CA VAL A 449 0.71 -37.65 24.51
C VAL A 449 0.39 -36.21 24.09
N MET A 450 1.30 -35.27 24.38
CA MET A 450 1.17 -33.88 23.98
C MET A 450 1.17 -33.70 22.45
N ARG A 451 2.07 -34.40 21.73
CA ARG A 451 2.12 -34.40 20.26
C ARG A 451 0.81 -34.87 19.64
N ARG A 452 0.26 -35.98 20.17
CA ARG A 452 -1.00 -36.56 19.73
C ARG A 452 -2.15 -35.55 19.91
N GLU A 453 -2.20 -34.86 21.03
CA GLU A 453 -3.23 -33.88 21.31
C GLU A 453 -3.11 -32.65 20.40
N VAL A 454 -1.92 -32.16 20.11
CA VAL A 454 -1.68 -31.09 19.12
C VAL A 454 -2.17 -31.50 17.74
N MET A 455 -1.89 -32.74 17.31
CA MET A 455 -2.37 -33.25 16.02
C MET A 455 -3.90 -33.41 15.97
N ASN A 456 -4.51 -33.83 17.08
CA ASN A 456 -5.96 -33.93 17.21
C ASN A 456 -6.61 -32.55 17.13
N ALA A 457 -6.07 -31.56 17.84
CA ALA A 457 -6.53 -30.19 17.79
C ALA A 457 -6.48 -29.63 16.36
N ARG A 458 -5.40 -29.91 15.62
CA ARG A 458 -5.24 -29.48 14.21
C ARG A 458 -6.31 -30.10 13.30
N ARG A 459 -6.59 -31.39 13.44
CA ARG A 459 -7.63 -32.07 12.66
C ARG A 459 -9.00 -31.44 12.90
N GLN A 460 -9.32 -31.13 14.15
CA GLN A 460 -10.59 -30.49 14.50
C GLN A 460 -10.72 -29.07 13.91
N MET A 461 -9.62 -28.32 13.79
CA MET A 461 -9.62 -27.01 13.14
C MET A 461 -9.89 -27.13 11.64
N HIS A 462 -9.24 -28.07 10.94
CA HIS A 462 -9.47 -28.27 9.51
C HIS A 462 -10.92 -28.66 9.19
N VAL A 463 -11.53 -29.54 10.00
CA VAL A 463 -12.93 -29.89 9.83
C VAL A 463 -13.86 -28.65 9.98
N ARG A 464 -13.54 -27.75 10.92
CA ARG A 464 -14.31 -26.49 11.08
C ARG A 464 -14.10 -25.51 9.93
N ASP A 465 -12.90 -25.45 9.37
CA ASP A 465 -12.61 -24.60 8.23
C ASP A 465 -13.29 -25.12 6.95
N GLU A 466 -13.33 -26.45 6.75
CA GLU A 466 -14.05 -27.08 5.63
C GLU A 466 -15.56 -26.90 5.75
N ASP A 467 -16.13 -26.99 6.96
CA ASP A 467 -17.55 -26.72 7.20
C ASP A 467 -17.90 -25.23 7.01
N ALA A 468 -16.96 -24.32 7.27
CA ALA A 468 -17.14 -22.89 7.02
C ALA A 468 -17.10 -22.54 5.52
N TYR A 469 -16.40 -23.33 4.70
CA TYR A 469 -16.32 -23.19 3.24
C TYR A 469 -17.23 -24.14 2.47
N ALA A 470 -17.91 -25.09 3.14
CA ALA A 470 -18.93 -25.89 2.50
C ALA A 470 -20.04 -24.96 1.98
N PRO A 471 -20.39 -25.01 0.67
CA PRO A 471 -21.48 -24.19 0.18
C PRO A 471 -22.73 -24.59 0.96
N LYS A 472 -23.25 -23.66 1.77
CA LYS A 472 -24.52 -23.84 2.48
C LYS A 472 -25.53 -24.29 1.44
N ARG A 473 -26.00 -25.55 1.49
CA ARG A 473 -27.13 -26.01 0.70
C ARG A 473 -28.24 -25.01 0.91
N ARG A 474 -28.50 -24.23 -0.11
CA ARG A 474 -29.55 -23.24 -0.18
C ARG A 474 -30.83 -24.03 0.02
N PHE A 475 -31.50 -23.87 1.14
CA PHE A 475 -32.92 -24.18 1.23
C PHE A 475 -33.58 -23.27 0.19
N GLU A 476 -34.26 -23.90 -0.77
CA GLU A 476 -35.12 -23.22 -1.71
C GLU A 476 -36.16 -22.42 -0.89
N ARG A 477 -35.93 -21.13 -0.77
CA ARG A 477 -36.97 -20.16 -0.49
C ARG A 477 -37.39 -19.61 -1.84
N ASP A 478 -38.70 -19.72 -2.11
CA ASP A 478 -39.39 -19.08 -3.23
C ASP A 478 -38.90 -17.62 -3.37
N GLU A 479 -38.07 -17.37 -4.35
CA GLU A 479 -37.75 -16.00 -4.80
C GLU A 479 -38.84 -15.59 -5.79
N PRO A 480 -39.42 -14.38 -5.67
CA PRO A 480 -40.37 -13.88 -6.65
C PRO A 480 -39.67 -13.80 -8.02
N ARG A 481 -40.33 -14.36 -9.04
CA ARG A 481 -39.93 -14.26 -10.44
C ARG A 481 -39.74 -12.77 -10.80
N VAL A 482 -38.49 -12.36 -10.99
CA VAL A 482 -38.16 -11.07 -11.60
C VAL A 482 -38.36 -11.24 -13.10
N GLU A 483 -39.16 -10.40 -13.70
CA GLU A 483 -39.40 -10.39 -15.14
C GLU A 483 -38.11 -10.17 -15.94
N PRO A 484 -37.96 -10.81 -17.13
CA PRO A 484 -36.78 -10.64 -17.97
C PRO A 484 -36.78 -9.24 -18.57
N GLY A 485 -35.91 -8.36 -18.11
CA GLY A 485 -35.77 -7.02 -18.69
C GLY A 485 -34.91 -6.03 -17.90
N THR A 486 -34.53 -6.33 -16.66
CA THR A 486 -33.81 -5.37 -15.78
C THR A 486 -32.37 -5.73 -15.42
N ASN A 487 -31.82 -6.81 -15.99
CA ASN A 487 -30.40 -7.15 -15.78
C ASN A 487 -29.55 -6.64 -16.94
N PRO A 488 -28.69 -5.63 -16.75
CA PRO A 488 -27.82 -5.13 -17.81
C PRO A 488 -26.84 -6.18 -18.36
N TYR A 489 -26.63 -7.31 -17.65
CA TYR A 489 -25.83 -8.46 -18.11
C TYR A 489 -26.63 -9.48 -18.95
N ALA A 490 -27.93 -9.30 -19.12
CA ALA A 490 -28.77 -10.14 -19.97
C ALA A 490 -28.82 -9.68 -21.43
N ASN A 491 -28.15 -8.58 -21.77
CA ASN A 491 -28.06 -8.12 -23.16
C ASN A 491 -27.11 -9.07 -23.96
N PRO A 492 -27.61 -9.74 -25.02
CA PRO A 492 -26.82 -10.67 -25.83
C PRO A 492 -25.56 -10.02 -26.45
N ALA A 493 -25.57 -8.70 -26.67
CA ALA A 493 -24.41 -7.97 -27.18
C ALA A 493 -23.32 -7.81 -26.08
N THR A 494 -23.70 -7.58 -24.81
CA THR A 494 -22.78 -7.48 -23.69
C THR A 494 -22.20 -8.85 -23.33
N ARG A 495 -23.02 -9.90 -23.39
CA ARG A 495 -22.58 -11.29 -23.22
C ARG A 495 -21.59 -11.71 -24.31
N LYS A 496 -21.86 -11.37 -25.56
CA LYS A 496 -20.98 -11.66 -26.72
C LYS A 496 -19.68 -10.84 -26.66
N ALA A 497 -19.71 -9.64 -26.04
CA ALA A 497 -18.51 -8.84 -25.81
C ALA A 497 -17.65 -9.42 -24.66
N LEU A 498 -18.27 -9.93 -23.59
CA LEU A 498 -17.60 -10.66 -22.51
C LEU A 498 -17.03 -12.00 -23.00
N GLU A 499 -17.80 -12.78 -23.74
CA GLU A 499 -17.33 -14.04 -24.37
C GLU A 499 -16.18 -13.79 -25.37
N ARG A 500 -16.19 -12.65 -26.08
CA ARG A 500 -15.06 -12.23 -26.93
C ARG A 500 -13.86 -11.78 -26.12
N ARG A 501 -14.06 -11.16 -24.96
CA ARG A 501 -12.99 -10.79 -24.02
C ARG A 501 -12.36 -12.03 -23.41
N ASP A 502 -13.17 -12.97 -22.93
CA ASP A 502 -12.70 -14.25 -22.38
C ASP A 502 -12.04 -15.14 -23.45
N ALA A 503 -12.53 -15.10 -24.69
CA ALA A 503 -11.89 -15.78 -25.81
C ALA A 503 -10.58 -15.08 -26.24
N ALA A 504 -10.48 -13.75 -26.11
CA ALA A 504 -9.24 -13.00 -26.33
C ALA A 504 -8.22 -13.25 -25.22
N GLU A 505 -8.65 -13.35 -23.96
CA GLU A 505 -7.81 -13.75 -22.82
C GLU A 505 -7.36 -15.22 -22.96
N GLN A 506 -8.23 -16.13 -23.39
CA GLN A 506 -7.86 -17.53 -23.67
C GLN A 506 -6.99 -17.69 -24.92
N ALA A 507 -7.15 -16.84 -25.94
CA ALA A 507 -6.25 -16.79 -27.09
C ALA A 507 -4.87 -16.22 -26.73
N TYR A 508 -4.80 -15.36 -25.72
CA TYR A 508 -3.57 -14.82 -25.13
C TYR A 508 -2.65 -15.93 -24.58
N PHE A 509 -3.22 -17.01 -24.03
CA PHE A 509 -2.48 -18.16 -23.47
C PHE A 509 -2.19 -19.29 -24.49
N LYS A 510 -2.55 -19.16 -25.77
CA LYS A 510 -2.33 -20.22 -26.79
C LYS A 510 -1.30 -19.86 -27.87
N ILE A 511 -0.64 -18.71 -27.74
CA ILE A 511 0.47 -18.34 -28.63
C ILE A 511 1.72 -19.08 -28.12
N ASP A 512 2.59 -19.49 -29.02
CA ASP A 512 3.91 -20.06 -28.70
C ASP A 512 4.59 -19.14 -27.68
N ASP A 513 4.86 -19.68 -26.50
CA ASP A 513 5.38 -18.91 -25.35
C ASP A 513 6.64 -18.11 -25.73
N ALA A 514 7.47 -18.65 -26.62
CA ALA A 514 8.71 -17.99 -27.06
C ALA A 514 8.43 -16.74 -27.90
N VAL A 515 7.39 -16.74 -28.74
CA VAL A 515 6.98 -15.58 -29.55
C VAL A 515 6.38 -14.51 -28.65
N PHE A 516 5.47 -14.91 -27.77
CA PHE A 516 4.85 -14.00 -26.81
C PHE A 516 5.88 -13.28 -25.94
N ILE A 517 6.83 -14.03 -25.36
CA ILE A 517 7.89 -13.50 -24.51
C ILE A 517 8.77 -12.51 -25.29
N ALA A 518 9.13 -12.82 -26.54
CA ALA A 518 9.94 -11.93 -27.36
C ALA A 518 9.23 -10.60 -27.68
N GLU A 519 7.95 -10.66 -28.03
CA GLU A 519 7.12 -9.48 -28.29
C GLU A 519 6.93 -8.65 -27.02
N GLN A 520 6.66 -9.29 -25.87
CA GLN A 520 6.50 -8.64 -24.57
C GLN A 520 7.77 -7.92 -24.15
N GLN A 521 8.92 -8.61 -24.21
CA GLN A 521 10.21 -8.05 -23.84
C GLN A 521 10.58 -6.84 -24.72
N PHE A 522 10.33 -6.95 -26.04
CA PHE A 522 10.57 -5.83 -26.95
C PHE A 522 9.70 -4.63 -26.59
N MET A 523 8.40 -4.83 -26.38
CA MET A 523 7.49 -3.75 -25.98
C MET A 523 7.88 -3.13 -24.64
N ALA A 524 8.35 -3.94 -23.71
CA ALA A 524 8.84 -3.43 -22.42
C ALA A 524 10.10 -2.56 -22.60
N VAL A 525 11.09 -2.99 -23.38
CA VAL A 525 12.29 -2.18 -23.68
C VAL A 525 11.88 -0.89 -24.40
N LEU A 526 10.98 -0.97 -25.37
CA LEU A 526 10.52 0.20 -26.13
C LEU A 526 9.84 1.24 -25.21
N ILE A 527 9.06 0.80 -24.23
CA ILE A 527 8.40 1.70 -23.27
C ILE A 527 9.38 2.22 -22.23
N GLN A 528 10.27 1.37 -21.71
CA GLN A 528 11.14 1.71 -20.58
C GLN A 528 12.38 2.49 -20.99
N VAL A 529 12.96 2.15 -22.14
CA VAL A 529 14.22 2.72 -22.63
C VAL A 529 14.16 2.97 -24.16
N PRO A 530 13.25 3.84 -24.62
CA PRO A 530 13.04 4.07 -26.06
C PRO A 530 14.30 4.53 -26.80
N ARG A 531 15.27 5.15 -26.10
CA ARG A 531 16.58 5.54 -26.66
C ARG A 531 17.51 4.37 -26.95
N ALA A 532 17.23 3.17 -26.44
CA ALA A 532 17.98 1.98 -26.75
C ALA A 532 17.60 1.41 -28.14
N ILE A 533 16.49 1.83 -28.72
CA ILE A 533 15.96 1.31 -29.96
C ILE A 533 16.62 2.03 -31.17
N ASP A 534 17.25 1.27 -32.05
CA ASP A 534 17.73 1.80 -33.34
C ASP A 534 16.56 2.26 -34.21
N ARG A 535 16.54 3.56 -34.56
CA ARG A 535 15.44 4.19 -35.30
C ARG A 535 15.30 3.66 -36.72
N THR A 536 16.43 3.32 -37.36
CA THR A 536 16.44 2.82 -38.74
C THR A 536 15.87 1.41 -38.81
N MET A 537 16.27 0.55 -37.88
CA MET A 537 15.72 -0.80 -37.76
C MET A 537 14.25 -0.78 -37.31
N PHE A 538 13.89 0.11 -36.37
CA PHE A 538 12.51 0.28 -35.92
C PHE A 538 11.57 0.68 -37.05
N GLY A 539 12.05 1.53 -37.99
CA GLY A 539 11.31 1.93 -39.19
C GLY A 539 10.97 0.78 -40.14
N GLN A 540 11.63 -0.38 -40.01
CA GLN A 540 11.32 -1.59 -40.78
C GLN A 540 10.20 -2.44 -40.17
N LEU A 541 9.86 -2.20 -38.87
CA LEU A 541 8.76 -2.92 -38.25
C LEU A 541 7.40 -2.47 -38.82
N THR A 542 6.56 -3.43 -39.02
CA THR A 542 5.16 -3.25 -39.38
C THR A 542 4.28 -4.02 -38.41
N ILE A 543 2.99 -3.77 -38.39
CA ILE A 543 2.02 -4.48 -37.58
C ILE A 543 2.08 -6.01 -37.77
N ASP A 544 2.47 -6.46 -38.97
CA ASP A 544 2.55 -7.87 -39.30
C ASP A 544 3.74 -8.59 -38.66
N HIS A 545 4.67 -7.87 -38.06
CA HIS A 545 5.77 -8.47 -37.31
C HIS A 545 5.30 -8.95 -35.92
N PHE A 546 4.13 -8.56 -35.46
CA PHE A 546 3.57 -8.99 -34.17
C PHE A 546 2.47 -10.04 -34.37
N MET A 547 2.53 -11.14 -33.59
CA MET A 547 1.52 -12.21 -33.57
C MET A 547 0.41 -11.93 -32.57
N THR A 548 0.79 -11.37 -31.43
CA THR A 548 -0.08 -11.12 -30.30
C THR A 548 -0.97 -9.91 -30.57
N SER A 549 -2.28 -10.09 -30.54
CA SER A 549 -3.26 -9.04 -30.86
C SER A 549 -3.09 -7.79 -30.01
N VAL A 550 -2.81 -7.93 -28.73
CA VAL A 550 -2.60 -6.80 -27.82
C VAL A 550 -1.34 -6.00 -28.19
N PHE A 551 -0.25 -6.65 -28.59
CA PHE A 551 0.98 -5.96 -29.00
C PHE A 551 0.86 -5.34 -30.39
N ARG A 552 0.05 -5.90 -31.28
CA ARG A 552 -0.34 -5.24 -32.53
C ARG A 552 -1.05 -3.92 -32.28
N THR A 553 -2.04 -3.93 -31.36
CA THR A 553 -2.79 -2.72 -31.00
C THR A 553 -1.90 -1.71 -30.26
N LEU A 554 -0.99 -2.18 -29.42
CA LEU A 554 -0.03 -1.32 -28.73
C LEU A 554 0.96 -0.67 -29.71
N PHE A 555 1.45 -1.40 -30.71
CA PHE A 555 2.30 -0.86 -31.77
C PHE A 555 1.58 0.23 -32.57
N GLN A 556 0.29 0.04 -32.89
CA GLN A 556 -0.54 1.09 -33.50
C GLN A 556 -0.70 2.31 -32.59
N ALA A 557 -0.90 2.11 -31.31
CA ALA A 557 -0.99 3.22 -30.35
C ALA A 557 0.34 4.01 -30.25
N ILE A 558 1.49 3.32 -30.30
CA ILE A 558 2.81 3.96 -30.36
C ILE A 558 2.95 4.81 -31.62
N ALA A 559 2.53 4.28 -32.78
CA ALA A 559 2.54 5.04 -34.03
C ALA A 559 1.62 6.27 -33.97
N ALA A 560 0.42 6.14 -33.40
CA ALA A 560 -0.53 7.23 -33.19
C ALA A 560 -0.02 8.28 -32.19
N ALA A 561 0.81 7.90 -31.23
CA ALA A 561 1.45 8.79 -30.26
C ALA A 561 2.67 9.55 -30.86
N GLY A 562 2.99 9.36 -32.14
CA GLY A 562 4.11 9.99 -32.82
C GLY A 562 5.34 9.10 -32.96
N GLY A 563 5.25 7.80 -32.69
CA GLY A 563 6.34 6.84 -32.77
C GLY A 563 7.32 6.92 -31.58
N LEU A 564 8.61 6.67 -31.83
CA LEU A 564 9.67 6.81 -30.84
C LEU A 564 9.84 8.29 -30.45
N PRO A 565 9.98 8.61 -29.15
CA PRO A 565 10.17 9.99 -28.71
C PRO A 565 11.47 10.58 -29.27
N SER A 566 11.47 11.89 -29.55
CA SER A 566 12.70 12.63 -29.87
C SER A 566 13.58 12.79 -28.63
N ASP A 567 14.85 13.17 -28.84
CA ASP A 567 15.78 13.36 -27.71
C ASP A 567 15.37 14.47 -26.77
N ASP A 568 14.59 15.44 -27.22
CA ASP A 568 14.09 16.56 -26.44
C ASP A 568 12.72 16.28 -25.80
N THR A 569 12.09 15.14 -26.10
CA THR A 569 10.78 14.79 -25.56
C THR A 569 10.89 14.35 -24.09
N PRO A 570 10.23 15.04 -23.14
CA PRO A 570 10.17 14.56 -21.76
C PRO A 570 9.51 13.19 -21.66
N GLN A 571 10.10 12.29 -20.87
CA GLN A 571 9.63 10.91 -20.74
C GLN A 571 8.17 10.83 -20.27
N GLY A 572 7.79 11.65 -19.29
CA GLY A 572 6.42 11.71 -18.79
C GLY A 572 5.41 12.17 -19.86
N LEU A 573 5.79 13.12 -20.74
CA LEU A 573 4.93 13.58 -21.83
C LEU A 573 4.73 12.47 -22.89
N TRP A 574 5.80 11.74 -23.22
CA TRP A 574 5.68 10.61 -24.15
C TRP A 574 4.77 9.50 -23.61
N MET A 575 4.96 9.13 -22.34
CA MET A 575 4.09 8.15 -21.64
C MET A 575 2.63 8.61 -21.62
N HIS A 576 2.38 9.90 -21.33
CA HIS A 576 1.03 10.45 -21.37
C HIS A 576 0.39 10.34 -22.78
N ASN A 577 1.15 10.69 -23.82
CA ASN A 577 0.66 10.59 -25.22
C ASN A 577 0.38 9.13 -25.58
N LEU A 578 1.23 8.19 -25.16
CA LEU A 578 1.05 6.77 -25.39
C LEU A 578 -0.20 6.21 -24.68
N THR A 579 -0.39 6.53 -23.41
CA THR A 579 -1.56 6.10 -22.63
C THR A 579 -2.86 6.70 -23.19
N LYS A 580 -2.81 7.93 -23.67
CA LYS A 580 -3.93 8.60 -24.33
C LYS A 580 -4.27 7.90 -25.68
N ALA A 581 -3.28 7.57 -26.49
CA ALA A 581 -3.46 6.88 -27.76
C ALA A 581 -3.95 5.44 -27.56
N GLY A 582 -3.48 4.76 -26.52
CA GLY A 582 -3.86 3.37 -26.18
C GLY A 582 -5.26 3.23 -25.59
N GLY A 583 -5.77 4.28 -24.97
CA GLY A 583 -7.07 4.26 -24.30
C GLY A 583 -7.13 3.32 -23.08
N PRO A 584 -8.29 3.22 -22.41
CA PRO A 584 -8.42 2.50 -21.15
C PRO A 584 -8.02 1.02 -21.19
N MET A 585 -8.22 0.35 -22.35
CA MET A 585 -7.91 -1.07 -22.51
C MET A 585 -6.41 -1.38 -22.55
N LEU A 586 -5.60 -0.47 -23.11
CA LEU A 586 -4.15 -0.68 -23.19
C LEU A 586 -3.40 -0.07 -22.00
N ASN A 587 -4.01 0.81 -21.22
CA ASN A 587 -3.34 1.46 -20.09
C ASN A 587 -2.81 0.46 -19.07
N GLN A 588 -3.53 -0.61 -18.79
CA GLN A 588 -3.08 -1.68 -17.90
C GLN A 588 -1.83 -2.38 -18.46
N VAL A 589 -1.83 -2.73 -19.74
CA VAL A 589 -0.71 -3.38 -20.42
C VAL A 589 0.51 -2.44 -20.48
N ILE A 590 0.30 -1.15 -20.79
CA ILE A 590 1.37 -0.14 -20.81
C ILE A 590 2.02 -0.02 -19.42
N ASN A 591 1.23 0.06 -18.36
CA ASN A 591 1.73 0.16 -16.99
C ASN A 591 2.48 -1.10 -16.55
N GLU A 592 1.97 -2.28 -16.90
CA GLU A 592 2.64 -3.57 -16.66
C GLU A 592 4.02 -3.61 -17.33
N LEU A 593 4.07 -3.33 -18.64
CA LEU A 593 5.32 -3.32 -19.41
C LEU A 593 6.30 -2.24 -18.92
N ALA A 594 5.80 -1.11 -18.44
CA ALA A 594 6.63 -0.01 -17.94
C ALA A 594 7.39 -0.34 -16.65
N VAL A 595 6.88 -1.26 -15.83
CA VAL A 595 7.51 -1.66 -14.56
C VAL A 595 8.08 -3.07 -14.58
N MET A 596 7.87 -3.83 -15.67
CA MET A 596 8.37 -5.20 -15.81
C MET A 596 9.92 -5.23 -15.75
N PRO A 597 10.53 -6.16 -14.98
CA PRO A 597 11.98 -6.34 -14.98
C PRO A 597 12.50 -6.68 -16.38
N LEU A 598 13.55 -5.98 -16.83
CA LEU A 598 14.24 -6.33 -18.07
C LEU A 598 15.37 -7.33 -17.76
N PRO A 599 15.45 -8.49 -18.43
CA PRO A 599 16.51 -9.47 -18.20
C PRO A 599 17.82 -9.02 -18.86
N LEU A 600 18.48 -8.03 -18.28
CA LEU A 600 19.76 -7.54 -18.77
C LEU A 600 20.92 -8.41 -18.25
N PRO A 601 21.91 -8.78 -19.07
CA PRO A 601 23.08 -9.52 -18.63
C PRO A 601 23.85 -8.71 -17.59
N GLY A 602 24.06 -9.24 -16.38
CA GLY A 602 24.79 -8.57 -15.29
C GLY A 602 23.94 -8.01 -14.16
N ASP A 603 22.62 -8.12 -14.22
CA ASP A 603 21.71 -7.74 -13.15
C ASP A 603 21.45 -8.95 -12.20
N ASP A 604 22.55 -9.57 -11.71
CA ASP A 604 22.50 -10.51 -10.59
C ASP A 604 22.13 -9.72 -9.35
N GLY A 605 20.84 -9.54 -9.09
CA GLY A 605 20.11 -9.00 -7.92
C GLY A 605 20.88 -8.47 -6.70
N GLY A 606 22.01 -7.83 -6.88
CA GLY A 606 22.87 -7.39 -5.80
C GLY A 606 23.88 -6.33 -6.23
N ASN A 607 23.45 -5.07 -6.36
CA ASN A 607 24.20 -3.94 -5.79
C ASN A 607 23.43 -2.62 -5.96
N GLY A 608 22.94 -2.09 -4.85
CA GLY A 608 23.00 -0.71 -4.42
C GLY A 608 22.87 0.40 -5.46
N ALA A 609 21.74 0.53 -6.17
CA ALA A 609 21.34 1.85 -6.60
C ALA A 609 20.95 2.63 -5.34
N GLN A 610 21.80 3.55 -4.91
CA GLN A 610 21.43 4.56 -3.91
C GLN A 610 20.17 5.28 -4.43
N PRO A 611 19.19 5.57 -3.56
CA PRO A 611 18.10 6.46 -3.92
C PRO A 611 18.74 7.75 -4.46
N PRO A 612 18.13 8.39 -5.47
CA PRO A 612 18.63 9.67 -5.95
C PRO A 612 18.73 10.59 -4.74
N GLN A 613 19.94 11.01 -4.41
CA GLN A 613 20.15 12.03 -3.39
C GLN A 613 19.40 13.24 -3.90
N SER A 614 18.42 13.70 -3.16
CA SER A 614 17.78 14.98 -3.35
C SER A 614 18.84 16.06 -3.07
N ASN A 615 19.64 16.39 -4.07
CA ASN A 615 20.36 17.63 -4.11
C ASN A 615 19.33 18.73 -4.38
N VAL A 616 18.62 19.14 -3.34
CA VAL A 616 17.96 20.43 -3.30
C VAL A 616 18.91 21.38 -2.58
N PRO A 617 19.68 22.26 -3.27
CA PRO A 617 20.18 23.45 -2.64
C PRO A 617 18.94 24.28 -2.24
N GLY A 618 18.86 24.71 -1.00
CA GLY A 618 17.84 25.66 -0.57
C GLY A 618 17.86 26.92 -1.46
N GLY A 619 16.85 27.03 -2.33
CA GLY A 619 16.68 28.16 -3.22
C GLY A 619 15.21 28.15 -3.71
N VAL A 620 14.45 29.12 -3.24
CA VAL A 620 13.11 29.47 -3.71
C VAL A 620 13.19 29.80 -5.19
N GLY A 621 12.42 29.10 -6.04
CA GLY A 621 12.12 29.49 -7.42
C GLY A 621 12.93 28.75 -8.50
N GLY A 622 12.42 27.62 -8.97
CA GLY A 622 12.85 26.99 -10.20
C GLY A 622 11.84 25.89 -10.56
N GLY A 623 11.11 26.09 -11.66
CA GLY A 623 10.16 25.14 -12.19
C GLY A 623 10.79 23.76 -12.33
N ALA A 624 10.00 22.71 -12.04
CA ALA A 624 10.40 21.33 -12.19
C ALA A 624 10.95 21.12 -13.60
N ALA A 625 12.30 20.92 -13.69
CA ALA A 625 12.94 20.58 -14.94
C ALA A 625 12.32 19.27 -15.41
N ALA A 626 11.72 19.26 -16.59
CA ALA A 626 11.20 18.09 -17.27
C ALA A 626 12.28 17.01 -17.23
N VAL A 627 12.01 15.89 -16.58
CA VAL A 627 12.96 14.77 -16.50
C VAL A 627 13.20 14.29 -17.94
N GLN A 628 14.38 14.60 -18.47
CA GLN A 628 14.75 14.16 -19.80
C GLN A 628 14.94 12.65 -19.80
N LEU A 629 14.61 12.02 -20.93
CA LEU A 629 14.92 10.61 -21.16
C LEU A 629 16.40 10.36 -20.87
N ARG A 630 16.72 9.44 -19.94
CA ARG A 630 18.12 9.08 -19.67
C ARG A 630 18.75 8.43 -20.91
N PRO A 631 20.06 8.60 -21.13
CA PRO A 631 20.76 7.84 -22.17
C PRO A 631 20.67 6.33 -21.88
N ALA A 632 20.56 5.53 -22.94
CA ALA A 632 20.58 4.08 -22.83
C ALA A 632 22.01 3.59 -22.55
N THR A 633 22.14 2.55 -21.72
CA THR A 633 23.44 1.90 -21.51
C THR A 633 23.82 1.05 -22.73
N PRO A 634 25.12 0.73 -22.91
CA PRO A 634 25.54 -0.18 -24.00
C PRO A 634 24.90 -1.57 -23.93
N GLU A 635 24.61 -2.05 -22.73
CA GLU A 635 23.92 -3.33 -22.51
C GLU A 635 22.45 -3.25 -22.93
N GLU A 636 21.76 -2.17 -22.59
CA GLU A 636 20.38 -1.91 -23.02
C GLU A 636 20.29 -1.78 -24.54
N GLN A 637 21.23 -1.10 -25.17
CA GLN A 637 21.29 -0.98 -26.64
C GLN A 637 21.50 -2.34 -27.31
N ARG A 638 22.42 -3.17 -26.79
CA ARG A 638 22.64 -4.53 -27.29
C ARG A 638 21.38 -5.39 -27.17
N TYR A 639 20.78 -5.39 -25.99
CA TYR A 639 19.56 -6.14 -25.72
C TYR A 639 18.38 -5.69 -26.61
N ALA A 640 18.19 -4.39 -26.74
CA ALA A 640 17.18 -3.83 -27.65
C ALA A 640 17.40 -4.24 -29.11
N THR A 641 18.66 -4.20 -29.58
CA THR A 641 19.03 -4.62 -30.94
C THR A 641 18.79 -6.09 -31.15
N GLU A 642 19.13 -6.96 -30.21
CA GLU A 642 18.87 -8.39 -30.26
C GLU A 642 17.38 -8.70 -30.39
N LEU A 643 16.53 -8.09 -29.54
CA LEU A 643 15.07 -8.27 -29.58
C LEU A 643 14.46 -7.77 -30.89
N LEU A 644 14.88 -6.59 -31.34
CA LEU A 644 14.41 -6.00 -32.59
C LEU A 644 14.76 -6.87 -33.79
N THR A 645 15.99 -7.36 -33.84
CA THR A 645 16.45 -8.28 -34.88
C THR A 645 15.66 -9.60 -34.89
N ARG A 646 15.41 -10.14 -33.68
CA ARG A 646 14.60 -11.36 -33.52
C ARG A 646 13.18 -11.17 -34.04
N LEU A 647 12.54 -10.04 -33.79
CA LEU A 647 11.20 -9.72 -34.30
C LEU A 647 11.18 -9.58 -35.80
N LEU A 648 12.15 -8.89 -36.39
CA LEU A 648 12.30 -8.75 -37.83
C LEU A 648 12.49 -10.12 -38.51
N ASP A 649 13.39 -10.97 -37.95
CA ASP A 649 13.63 -12.33 -38.48
C ASP A 649 12.35 -13.18 -38.45
N MET A 650 11.63 -13.18 -37.32
CA MET A 650 10.36 -13.88 -37.19
C MET A 650 9.29 -13.36 -38.19
N GLY A 651 9.25 -12.06 -38.43
CA GLY A 651 8.39 -11.41 -39.41
C GLY A 651 8.70 -11.87 -40.83
N PHE A 652 9.97 -11.82 -41.20
CA PHE A 652 10.41 -12.32 -42.53
C PHE A 652 10.10 -13.80 -42.72
N MET A 653 10.36 -14.65 -41.75
CA MET A 653 10.04 -16.07 -41.80
C MET A 653 8.55 -16.32 -42.08
N ARG A 654 7.65 -15.57 -41.45
CA ARG A 654 6.21 -15.67 -41.67
C ARG A 654 5.79 -15.19 -43.04
N GLN A 655 6.27 -14.03 -43.47
CA GLN A 655 5.95 -13.46 -44.77
C GLN A 655 6.41 -14.40 -45.92
N ILE A 656 7.64 -14.91 -45.80
CA ILE A 656 8.19 -15.91 -46.72
C ILE A 656 7.33 -17.18 -46.72
N GLY A 657 6.93 -17.68 -45.53
CA GLY A 657 6.06 -18.86 -45.43
C GLY A 657 4.68 -18.67 -46.07
N LEU A 658 4.06 -17.50 -45.84
CA LEU A 658 2.78 -17.15 -46.47
C LEU A 658 2.91 -16.99 -47.97
N ALA A 659 3.96 -16.31 -48.44
CA ALA A 659 4.23 -16.14 -49.88
C ALA A 659 4.50 -17.48 -50.58
N LYS A 660 5.26 -18.40 -49.96
CA LYS A 660 5.50 -19.75 -50.47
C LYS A 660 4.20 -20.58 -50.56
N ARG A 661 3.30 -20.50 -49.57
CA ARG A 661 2.00 -21.16 -49.60
C ARG A 661 1.10 -20.60 -50.72
N ARG A 662 1.07 -19.26 -50.86
CA ARG A 662 0.32 -18.62 -51.94
C ARG A 662 0.88 -19.01 -53.30
N MET A 663 2.21 -19.01 -53.46
CA MET A 663 2.88 -19.41 -54.67
C MET A 663 2.56 -20.87 -55.08
N ALA A 664 2.43 -21.79 -54.13
CA ALA A 664 2.05 -23.19 -54.38
C ALA A 664 0.61 -23.36 -54.91
N GLN A 665 -0.26 -22.38 -54.70
CA GLN A 665 -1.66 -22.38 -55.13
C GLN A 665 -1.89 -21.66 -56.47
N LEU A 666 -0.88 -20.92 -56.95
CA LEU A 666 -0.96 -20.16 -58.17
C LEU A 666 -0.59 -21.03 -59.42
N PRO A 667 -1.28 -20.89 -60.55
CA PRO A 667 -0.87 -21.49 -61.83
C PRO A 667 0.43 -20.82 -62.28
N ASP A 668 1.14 -21.49 -63.19
CA ASP A 668 2.34 -20.95 -63.83
C ASP A 668 2.00 -19.69 -64.64
N GLY A 669 2.58 -18.55 -64.30
CA GLY A 669 2.28 -17.26 -64.92
C GLY A 669 3.06 -16.10 -64.26
N GLU A 670 2.81 -14.89 -64.70
CA GLU A 670 3.51 -13.66 -64.31
C GLU A 670 3.38 -13.35 -62.80
N GLU A 671 2.22 -13.67 -62.22
CA GLU A 671 2.00 -13.47 -60.75
C GLU A 671 2.89 -14.37 -59.92
N LYS A 672 3.11 -15.63 -60.34
CA LYS A 672 4.00 -16.58 -59.65
C LYS A 672 5.46 -16.15 -59.74
N ILE A 673 5.89 -15.59 -60.87
CA ILE A 673 7.24 -15.05 -61.08
C ILE A 673 7.47 -13.80 -60.19
N THR A 674 6.48 -12.92 -60.12
CA THR A 674 6.51 -11.72 -59.29
C THR A 674 6.64 -12.10 -57.81
N LEU A 675 5.86 -13.09 -57.35
CA LEU A 675 5.88 -13.58 -55.99
C LEU A 675 7.20 -14.28 -55.66
N LEU A 676 7.78 -15.02 -56.58
CA LEU A 676 9.12 -15.61 -56.42
C LEU A 676 10.18 -14.53 -56.22
N GLY A 677 10.14 -13.45 -57.02
CA GLY A 677 11.02 -12.31 -56.88
C GLY A 677 10.88 -11.59 -55.49
N GLN A 678 9.65 -11.54 -54.95
CA GLN A 678 9.41 -11.02 -53.61
C GLN A 678 10.00 -11.94 -52.54
N ILE A 679 9.80 -13.27 -52.64
CA ILE A 679 10.39 -14.25 -51.72
C ILE A 679 11.91 -14.13 -51.68
N THR A 680 12.56 -14.07 -52.85
CA THR A 680 14.02 -13.97 -52.98
C THR A 680 14.53 -12.70 -52.31
N ARG A 681 13.85 -11.55 -52.49
CA ARG A 681 14.22 -10.29 -51.82
C ARG A 681 14.09 -10.39 -50.29
N MET A 682 13.03 -11.00 -49.79
CA MET A 682 12.82 -11.20 -48.34
C MET A 682 13.87 -12.17 -47.79
N GLU A 683 14.23 -13.24 -48.48
CA GLU A 683 15.28 -14.19 -48.06
C GLU A 683 16.66 -13.53 -48.04
N THR A 684 16.97 -12.65 -49.01
CA THR A 684 18.22 -11.86 -49.01
C THR A 684 18.25 -10.89 -47.85
N ALA A 685 17.20 -10.09 -47.67
CA ALA A 685 17.11 -9.16 -46.54
C ALA A 685 17.25 -9.85 -45.15
N ARG A 686 16.66 -11.06 -45.02
CA ARG A 686 16.81 -11.90 -43.86
C ARG A 686 18.23 -12.38 -43.63
N LYS A 687 18.95 -12.81 -44.70
CA LYS A 687 20.36 -13.19 -44.63
C LYS A 687 21.26 -12.02 -44.19
N ASP A 688 21.02 -10.84 -44.76
CA ASP A 688 21.77 -9.63 -44.44
C ASP A 688 21.57 -9.24 -42.95
N LEU A 689 20.32 -9.37 -42.46
CA LEU A 689 19.98 -9.16 -41.06
C LEU A 689 20.72 -10.16 -40.13
N GLN A 690 20.75 -11.45 -40.50
CA GLN A 690 21.48 -12.48 -39.75
C GLN A 690 22.99 -12.28 -39.76
N ALA A 691 23.55 -11.84 -40.91
CA ALA A 691 24.97 -11.54 -41.00
C ALA A 691 25.40 -10.37 -40.10
N GLN A 692 24.53 -9.38 -39.92
CA GLN A 692 24.80 -8.28 -38.96
C GLN A 692 24.85 -8.77 -37.50
N ILE A 693 24.07 -9.81 -37.12
CA ILE A 693 24.07 -10.41 -35.79
C ILE A 693 25.35 -11.24 -35.55
N TYR A 694 25.65 -12.16 -36.50
CA TYR A 694 26.76 -13.10 -36.33
C TYR A 694 28.12 -12.51 -36.72
N GLY A 695 28.15 -11.44 -37.54
CA GLY A 695 29.37 -10.71 -37.88
C GLY A 695 29.96 -9.87 -36.74
N ASN A 696 29.15 -9.45 -35.77
CA ASN A 696 29.59 -8.70 -34.58
C ASN A 696 30.01 -9.59 -33.39
N THR A 697 29.92 -10.92 -33.50
CA THR A 697 30.32 -11.86 -32.42
C THR A 697 31.72 -12.45 -32.62
N VAL A 698 32.45 -12.03 -33.67
CA VAL A 698 33.83 -12.44 -33.95
C VAL A 698 34.69 -11.16 -34.12
N GLY A 699 34.85 -10.45 -32.99
CA GLY A 699 35.75 -9.32 -32.90
C GLY A 699 36.20 -9.08 -31.49
#